data_1285e528b64552defc2b5f794bfaeccb
#
_entry.id   1285e528b64552defc2b5f794bfaeccb
#
_cell.length_a   1.000
_cell.length_b   1.000
_cell.length_c   1.000
_cell.angle_alpha   90.00
_cell.angle_beta   90.00
_cell.angle_gamma   90.00
#
_symmetry.space_group_name_H-M   'P 1'
#
loop_
_entity.id
_entity.type
_entity.pdbx_description
1 polymer ?
#
loop_
_entity_poly.entity_id
_entity_poly.type
_entity_poly.pdbx_seq_one_letter_code
_entity_poly.pdbx_strand_id
1 'polypeptide(L)'
;MEKQTYSYEEAYEESLRYFQGDELAARVWVNKYAVKDSFGNIYEKSPKDMHWRIANEVARIEAKYSNPLSAEELFDLLDHFKYIVPQGSPMTGIGNNYQVASLSNCFVIGVDGEADSYGAIFKIDEEQVQLMKRRGGVGHDLSHIRPKGSPVKNSALTSTGLVPFMERYSNSTREVAQDGRRGALMLSVSIKHPDSEAFIDAKMTEGKVTGANVSVKLDDAFMTAAITGTPYIQQYPVNAAEPTVQKEINATNLWKKIVHNAWKSAEPGVLFWDTILKESVPDCYADLGYRTVSTNPCGEIPLCPYDSCRLLAINLYSYVVNPFKPDAYFDFELFQKHIALAQRIMDDIIDLELEKIERIMEKIDADPESEDVKHTERILWDKIYKKSGQGRRTGVGITAEGDMLAALGLRYGTEEATEFSEKVHKTVALSAYRSSVEMAKERGAFEIYDTEREKNNPFINRLREADPQLYEDMKKYGRRNIACLTIAPTGTTSLMTQTTSGIEPVFLPVYKRRRKVNPNDTNVHVDFVDETGDAFEEYIVFHPKFVTWMEAQGHNPSKRYTQEEIDVLVEQSPYYKATSNDVDWLMKVKMQGRIQKWVDHSISVTINLPNDVDEDLVNRLYVEAWKSGCKGCTVYRDG
;
A
#
# COMPACT_ATOMS: atom_id res chain seq x y z
N MET A 1 -28.06 25.76 5.56
CA MET A 1 -28.19 25.68 4.10
C MET A 1 -28.17 24.20 3.68
N GLU A 2 -29.26 23.73 3.08
CA GLU A 2 -29.27 22.37 2.56
C GLU A 2 -28.27 22.25 1.40
N LYS A 3 -27.39 21.25 1.47
CA LYS A 3 -26.46 20.99 0.37
C LYS A 3 -27.20 20.32 -0.78
N GLN A 4 -26.85 20.69 -1.99
CA GLN A 4 -27.41 20.10 -3.19
C GLN A 4 -27.03 18.64 -3.30
N THR A 5 -28.00 17.80 -3.66
CA THR A 5 -27.78 16.38 -3.96
C THR A 5 -27.92 16.13 -5.46
N TYR A 6 -27.29 15.05 -5.91
CA TYR A 6 -27.30 14.63 -7.30
C TYR A 6 -27.75 13.18 -7.39
N SER A 7 -28.46 12.84 -8.47
CA SER A 7 -28.75 11.43 -8.75
C SER A 7 -27.46 10.72 -9.18
N TYR A 8 -27.47 9.39 -9.12
CA TYR A 8 -26.35 8.59 -9.64
C TYR A 8 -26.06 8.94 -11.11
N GLU A 9 -27.11 9.04 -11.92
CA GLU A 9 -26.97 9.35 -13.35
C GLU A 9 -26.36 10.72 -13.59
N GLU A 10 -26.78 11.74 -12.84
CA GLU A 10 -26.21 13.08 -12.94
C GLU A 10 -24.71 13.09 -12.59
N ALA A 11 -24.35 12.43 -11.48
CA ALA A 11 -22.96 12.34 -11.05
C ALA A 11 -22.11 11.51 -12.03
N TYR A 12 -22.67 10.42 -12.54
CA TYR A 12 -21.98 9.59 -13.54
C TYR A 12 -21.73 10.35 -14.84
N GLU A 13 -22.74 11.04 -15.38
CA GLU A 13 -22.62 11.79 -16.63
C GLU A 13 -21.61 12.93 -16.52
N GLU A 14 -21.65 13.66 -15.42
CA GLU A 14 -20.69 14.76 -15.19
C GLU A 14 -19.28 14.22 -15.02
N SER A 15 -19.12 13.10 -14.30
CA SER A 15 -17.83 12.43 -14.11
C SER A 15 -17.31 11.85 -15.43
N LEU A 16 -18.19 11.34 -16.27
CA LEU A 16 -17.83 10.84 -17.59
C LEU A 16 -17.22 11.94 -18.45
N ARG A 17 -17.81 13.15 -18.42
CA ARG A 17 -17.24 14.34 -19.08
C ARG A 17 -15.88 14.70 -18.49
N TYR A 18 -15.75 14.66 -17.16
CA TYR A 18 -14.50 14.95 -16.47
C TYR A 18 -13.37 14.01 -16.92
N PHE A 19 -13.65 12.72 -17.07
CA PHE A 19 -12.70 11.70 -17.49
C PHE A 19 -12.66 11.50 -19.02
N GLN A 20 -13.25 12.41 -19.79
CA GLN A 20 -13.25 12.38 -21.26
C GLN A 20 -13.75 11.06 -21.86
N GLY A 21 -14.81 10.52 -21.28
CA GLY A 21 -15.47 9.33 -21.78
C GLY A 21 -15.00 8.00 -21.18
N ASP A 22 -14.09 8.03 -20.21
CA ASP A 22 -13.65 6.82 -19.52
C ASP A 22 -14.71 6.36 -18.51
N GLU A 23 -15.51 5.38 -18.93
CA GLU A 23 -16.63 4.86 -18.14
C GLU A 23 -16.18 4.21 -16.83
N LEU A 24 -15.09 3.47 -16.86
CA LEU A 24 -14.59 2.77 -15.68
C LEU A 24 -14.12 3.77 -14.61
N ALA A 25 -13.35 4.78 -15.01
CA ALA A 25 -12.92 5.84 -14.11
C ALA A 25 -14.11 6.56 -13.47
N ALA A 26 -15.12 6.90 -14.27
CA ALA A 26 -16.31 7.58 -13.80
C ALA A 26 -17.08 6.73 -12.77
N ARG A 27 -17.30 5.45 -13.06
CA ARG A 27 -18.00 4.54 -12.14
C ARG A 27 -17.24 4.35 -10.84
N VAL A 28 -15.93 4.16 -10.91
CA VAL A 28 -15.09 4.00 -9.73
C VAL A 28 -15.18 5.22 -8.82
N TRP A 29 -15.10 6.41 -9.40
CA TRP A 29 -15.20 7.62 -8.59
C TRP A 29 -16.57 7.77 -7.93
N VAL A 30 -17.66 7.64 -8.68
CA VAL A 30 -19.02 7.81 -8.14
C VAL A 30 -19.30 6.77 -7.05
N ASN A 31 -18.90 5.51 -7.28
CA ASN A 31 -19.20 4.42 -6.35
C ASN A 31 -18.37 4.47 -5.09
N LYS A 32 -17.09 4.88 -5.18
CA LYS A 32 -16.14 4.75 -4.06
C LYS A 32 -15.79 6.06 -3.38
N TYR A 33 -15.78 7.19 -4.08
CA TYR A 33 -15.15 8.41 -3.58
C TYR A 33 -16.08 9.61 -3.45
N ALA A 34 -17.16 9.67 -4.21
CA ALA A 34 -18.15 10.74 -4.09
C ALA A 34 -18.74 10.74 -2.67
N VAL A 35 -18.83 11.91 -2.06
CA VAL A 35 -19.39 12.04 -0.71
C VAL A 35 -20.87 11.64 -0.71
N LYS A 36 -21.21 10.70 0.18
CA LYS A 36 -22.56 10.20 0.39
C LYS A 36 -22.93 10.22 1.86
N ASP A 37 -24.21 10.41 2.14
CA ASP A 37 -24.73 10.17 3.49
C ASP A 37 -25.09 8.70 3.69
N SER A 38 -25.61 8.35 4.87
CA SER A 38 -26.01 6.97 5.19
C SER A 38 -27.26 6.50 4.42
N PHE A 39 -27.96 7.40 3.74
CA PHE A 39 -29.12 7.10 2.90
C PHE A 39 -28.77 6.96 1.42
N GLY A 40 -27.49 7.11 1.08
CA GLY A 40 -27.02 6.99 -0.30
C GLY A 40 -27.15 8.27 -1.13
N ASN A 41 -27.52 9.39 -0.53
CA ASN A 41 -27.57 10.67 -1.23
C ASN A 41 -26.16 11.12 -1.61
N ILE A 42 -25.99 11.56 -2.86
CA ILE A 42 -24.68 11.97 -3.41
C ILE A 42 -24.60 13.50 -3.38
N TYR A 43 -23.52 14.03 -2.79
CA TYR A 43 -23.35 15.47 -2.62
C TYR A 43 -22.31 16.10 -3.55
N GLU A 44 -21.69 15.29 -4.39
CA GLU A 44 -20.67 15.72 -5.35
C GLU A 44 -21.01 15.18 -6.74
N LYS A 45 -20.93 16.02 -7.77
CA LYS A 45 -21.28 15.59 -9.13
C LYS A 45 -20.09 15.11 -9.95
N SER A 46 -18.85 15.50 -9.55
CA SER A 46 -17.63 15.09 -10.26
C SER A 46 -16.41 15.18 -9.33
N PRO A 47 -15.28 14.59 -9.73
CA PRO A 47 -14.03 14.73 -8.97
C PRO A 47 -13.59 16.18 -8.72
N LYS A 48 -14.02 17.12 -9.55
CA LYS A 48 -13.72 18.54 -9.32
C LYS A 48 -14.26 19.00 -7.96
N ASP A 49 -15.49 18.64 -7.61
CA ASP A 49 -16.10 18.96 -6.31
C ASP A 49 -15.31 18.32 -5.17
N MET A 50 -14.89 17.07 -5.34
CA MET A 50 -14.06 16.37 -4.37
C MET A 50 -12.72 17.07 -4.15
N HIS A 51 -12.06 17.48 -5.21
CA HIS A 51 -10.77 18.15 -5.09
C HIS A 51 -10.89 19.52 -4.41
N TRP A 52 -11.98 20.25 -4.62
CA TRP A 52 -12.26 21.47 -3.85
C TRP A 52 -12.52 21.17 -2.38
N ARG A 53 -13.25 20.11 -2.07
CA ARG A 53 -13.50 19.68 -0.69
C ARG A 53 -12.18 19.42 0.04
N ILE A 54 -11.30 18.64 -0.57
CA ILE A 54 -9.97 18.32 0.00
C ILE A 54 -9.12 19.59 0.12
N ALA A 55 -9.05 20.39 -0.94
CA ALA A 55 -8.25 21.62 -0.97
C ALA A 55 -8.69 22.62 0.12
N ASN A 56 -9.98 22.80 0.31
CA ASN A 56 -10.50 23.70 1.33
C ASN A 56 -10.16 23.24 2.74
N GLU A 57 -10.26 21.96 3.03
CA GLU A 57 -9.94 21.41 4.34
C GLU A 57 -8.43 21.47 4.65
N VAL A 58 -7.59 21.13 3.68
CA VAL A 58 -6.14 21.26 3.85
C VAL A 58 -5.75 22.73 4.03
N ALA A 59 -6.35 23.65 3.27
CA ALA A 59 -6.12 25.08 3.42
C ALA A 59 -6.51 25.59 4.83
N ARG A 60 -7.59 25.05 5.40
CA ARG A 60 -8.01 25.38 6.77
C ARG A 60 -6.92 25.02 7.79
N ILE A 61 -6.29 23.86 7.63
CA ILE A 61 -5.17 23.44 8.48
C ILE A 61 -3.94 24.32 8.23
N GLU A 62 -3.62 24.58 6.96
CA GLU A 62 -2.49 25.43 6.58
C GLU A 62 -2.55 26.81 7.23
N ALA A 63 -3.75 27.35 7.38
CA ALA A 63 -3.96 28.68 8.00
C ALA A 63 -3.52 28.76 9.47
N LYS A 64 -3.29 27.62 10.13
CA LYS A 64 -2.77 27.58 11.51
C LYS A 64 -1.25 27.79 11.57
N TYR A 65 -0.57 27.69 10.43
CA TYR A 65 0.88 27.74 10.35
C TYR A 65 1.34 28.92 9.51
N SER A 66 2.64 29.22 9.54
CA SER A 66 3.23 30.29 8.73
C SER A 66 3.30 29.89 7.26
N ASN A 67 3.21 30.88 6.38
CA ASN A 67 3.27 30.71 4.91
C ASN A 67 2.25 29.72 4.38
N PRO A 68 0.94 29.88 4.70
CA PRO A 68 -0.06 28.89 4.33
C PRO A 68 -0.28 28.82 2.82
N LEU A 69 -0.49 27.59 2.33
CA LEU A 69 -0.95 27.35 0.97
C LEU A 69 -2.43 27.74 0.87
N SER A 70 -2.81 28.35 -0.24
CA SER A 70 -4.20 28.69 -0.53
C SER A 70 -4.97 27.47 -1.03
N ALA A 71 -6.30 27.50 -0.92
CA ALA A 71 -7.15 26.46 -1.47
C ALA A 71 -6.97 26.31 -2.99
N GLU A 72 -6.78 27.43 -3.71
CA GLU A 72 -6.54 27.42 -5.16
C GLU A 72 -5.23 26.73 -5.52
N GLU A 73 -4.14 27.01 -4.79
CA GLU A 73 -2.86 26.33 -4.99
C GLU A 73 -2.99 24.83 -4.76
N LEU A 74 -3.70 24.43 -3.71
CA LEU A 74 -3.94 23.03 -3.39
C LEU A 74 -4.82 22.35 -4.44
N PHE A 75 -5.88 23.03 -4.89
CA PHE A 75 -6.75 22.51 -5.94
C PHE A 75 -5.98 22.25 -7.24
N ASP A 76 -5.08 23.15 -7.63
CA ASP A 76 -4.27 22.99 -8.83
C ASP A 76 -3.31 21.80 -8.77
N LEU A 77 -2.86 21.43 -7.56
CA LEU A 77 -2.03 20.24 -7.36
C LEU A 77 -2.84 18.95 -7.46
N LEU A 78 -4.14 18.99 -7.10
CA LEU A 78 -5.00 17.80 -6.98
C LEU A 78 -5.83 17.52 -8.23
N ASP A 79 -6.36 18.57 -8.88
CA ASP A 79 -7.40 18.40 -9.89
C ASP A 79 -6.91 17.61 -11.10
N HIS A 80 -7.82 16.88 -11.70
CA HIS A 80 -7.58 15.92 -12.77
C HIS A 80 -6.62 14.79 -12.39
N PHE A 81 -6.40 14.56 -11.08
CA PHE A 81 -5.45 13.54 -10.61
C PHE A 81 -4.06 13.75 -11.23
N LYS A 82 -3.72 14.98 -11.52
CA LYS A 82 -2.57 15.31 -12.34
C LYS A 82 -1.26 15.13 -11.58
N TYR A 83 -1.13 15.69 -10.38
CA TYR A 83 0.14 15.70 -9.66
C TYR A 83 0.11 14.92 -8.34
N ILE A 84 -0.78 15.29 -7.43
CA ILE A 84 -0.86 14.72 -6.08
C ILE A 84 -2.22 14.06 -5.92
N VAL A 85 -2.20 12.78 -5.55
CA VAL A 85 -3.40 11.93 -5.47
C VAL A 85 -3.47 11.32 -4.07
N PRO A 86 -4.29 11.88 -3.15
CA PRO A 86 -4.56 11.22 -1.88
C PRO A 86 -5.17 9.84 -2.13
N GLN A 87 -4.86 8.88 -1.27
CA GLN A 87 -5.28 7.50 -1.46
C GLN A 87 -6.42 7.14 -0.50
N GLY A 88 -7.34 6.30 -0.97
CA GLY A 88 -8.35 5.67 -0.13
C GLY A 88 -9.03 6.56 0.90
N SER A 89 -8.73 6.34 2.17
CA SER A 89 -9.38 7.02 3.29
C SER A 89 -9.22 8.54 3.29
N PRO A 90 -8.05 9.11 3.00
CA PRO A 90 -7.96 10.57 2.85
C PRO A 90 -8.86 11.12 1.74
N MET A 91 -8.94 10.43 0.61
CA MET A 91 -9.75 10.89 -0.52
C MET A 91 -11.24 10.91 -0.19
N THR A 92 -11.74 9.87 0.48
CA THR A 92 -13.16 9.78 0.86
C THR A 92 -13.49 10.57 2.11
N GLY A 93 -12.56 10.70 3.04
CA GLY A 93 -12.84 11.16 4.40
C GLY A 93 -12.56 12.63 4.68
N ILE A 94 -11.59 13.25 3.98
CA ILE A 94 -11.26 14.66 4.22
C ILE A 94 -12.49 15.52 3.90
N GLY A 95 -12.96 16.28 4.90
CA GLY A 95 -14.13 17.13 4.73
C GLY A 95 -15.48 16.40 4.68
N ASN A 96 -15.49 15.10 4.82
CA ASN A 96 -16.71 14.30 4.88
C ASN A 96 -17.21 14.23 6.31
N ASN A 97 -18.34 14.88 6.60
CA ASN A 97 -18.94 14.93 7.93
C ASN A 97 -20.13 13.98 8.09
N TYR A 98 -20.47 13.22 7.06
CA TYR A 98 -21.59 12.29 7.07
C TYR A 98 -21.25 10.94 7.69
N GLN A 99 -19.98 10.61 7.81
CA GLN A 99 -19.50 9.38 8.40
C GLN A 99 -18.42 9.66 9.44
N VAL A 100 -18.48 8.94 10.56
CA VAL A 100 -17.48 9.03 11.61
C VAL A 100 -16.41 7.95 11.32
N ALA A 101 -15.37 8.35 10.61
CA ALA A 101 -14.32 7.43 10.13
C ALA A 101 -12.94 8.09 10.24
N SER A 102 -11.89 7.25 10.25
CA SER A 102 -10.49 7.67 10.23
C SER A 102 -10.06 8.03 8.81
N LEU A 103 -9.02 8.86 8.70
CA LEU A 103 -8.33 9.14 7.44
C LEU A 103 -7.15 8.20 7.21
N SER A 104 -6.83 7.33 8.17
CA SER A 104 -5.73 6.38 8.03
C SER A 104 -6.15 5.21 7.15
N ASN A 105 -5.24 4.83 6.24
CA ASN A 105 -5.47 3.70 5.35
C ASN A 105 -5.20 2.38 6.07
N CYS A 106 -4.24 2.38 7.01
CA CYS A 106 -3.71 1.16 7.60
C CYS A 106 -3.34 1.37 9.07
N PHE A 107 -3.53 0.30 9.85
CA PHE A 107 -3.20 0.24 11.26
C PHE A 107 -2.47 -1.08 11.55
N VAL A 108 -1.60 -1.07 12.55
CA VAL A 108 -1.08 -2.28 13.18
C VAL A 108 -1.49 -2.23 14.65
N ILE A 109 -1.94 -3.35 15.17
CA ILE A 109 -2.27 -3.53 16.58
C ILE A 109 -1.42 -4.64 17.17
N GLY A 110 -1.38 -4.75 18.48
CA GLY A 110 -0.59 -5.75 19.16
C GLY A 110 -0.83 -5.71 20.66
N VAL A 111 -0.12 -6.58 21.37
CA VAL A 111 -0.15 -6.60 22.82
C VAL A 111 1.07 -5.90 23.38
N ASP A 112 0.93 -5.26 24.52
CA ASP A 112 2.05 -4.73 25.26
C ASP A 112 2.83 -5.92 25.85
N GLY A 113 4.07 -6.07 25.45
CA GLY A 113 4.89 -7.22 25.78
C GLY A 113 4.50 -8.47 24.99
N GLU A 114 4.77 -9.65 25.54
CA GLU A 114 4.52 -10.94 24.88
C GLU A 114 3.33 -11.68 25.51
N ALA A 115 2.27 -10.96 25.86
CA ALA A 115 1.09 -11.55 26.49
C ALA A 115 0.35 -12.48 25.52
N ASP A 116 0.13 -13.73 25.93
CA ASP A 116 -0.53 -14.76 25.14
C ASP A 116 -1.74 -15.39 25.86
N SER A 117 -2.31 -14.66 26.81
CA SER A 117 -3.54 -15.08 27.47
C SER A 117 -4.75 -14.94 26.54
N TYR A 118 -5.82 -15.69 26.82
CA TYR A 118 -7.07 -15.51 26.09
C TYR A 118 -7.57 -14.06 26.15
N GLY A 119 -7.40 -13.41 27.29
CA GLY A 119 -7.76 -12.00 27.42
C GLY A 119 -7.04 -11.11 26.45
N ALA A 120 -5.74 -11.30 26.26
CA ALA A 120 -4.93 -10.55 25.30
C ALA A 120 -5.31 -10.88 23.85
N ILE A 121 -5.49 -12.16 23.54
CA ILE A 121 -5.83 -12.63 22.18
C ILE A 121 -7.20 -12.09 21.75
N PHE A 122 -8.21 -12.18 22.63
CA PHE A 122 -9.57 -11.72 22.30
C PHE A 122 -9.69 -10.21 22.31
N LYS A 123 -8.88 -9.52 23.11
CA LYS A 123 -8.80 -8.05 23.04
C LYS A 123 -8.33 -7.59 21.65
N ILE A 124 -7.34 -8.25 21.08
CA ILE A 124 -6.88 -7.95 19.72
C ILE A 124 -7.99 -8.21 18.69
N ASP A 125 -8.77 -9.27 18.84
CA ASP A 125 -9.90 -9.56 17.98
C ASP A 125 -10.93 -8.43 18.02
N GLU A 126 -11.27 -7.93 19.20
CA GLU A 126 -12.16 -6.79 19.37
C GLU A 126 -11.57 -5.51 18.74
N GLU A 127 -10.29 -5.24 18.99
CA GLU A 127 -9.60 -4.08 18.41
C GLU A 127 -9.60 -4.12 16.89
N GLN A 128 -9.37 -5.30 16.31
CA GLN A 128 -9.44 -5.52 14.86
C GLN A 128 -10.81 -5.13 14.31
N VAL A 129 -11.88 -5.59 14.91
CA VAL A 129 -13.25 -5.30 14.51
C VAL A 129 -13.54 -3.80 14.62
N GLN A 130 -13.11 -3.16 15.71
CA GLN A 130 -13.34 -1.73 15.92
C GLN A 130 -12.65 -0.86 14.87
N LEU A 131 -11.46 -1.26 14.42
CA LEU A 131 -10.76 -0.54 13.34
C LEU A 131 -11.38 -0.78 11.97
N MET A 132 -11.77 -2.01 11.68
CA MET A 132 -12.40 -2.35 10.40
C MET A 132 -13.74 -1.64 10.23
N LYS A 133 -14.48 -1.47 11.30
CA LYS A 133 -15.72 -0.69 11.33
C LYS A 133 -15.50 0.77 10.89
N ARG A 134 -14.29 1.30 11.09
CA ARG A 134 -13.90 2.67 10.71
C ARG A 134 -13.09 2.73 9.42
N ARG A 135 -13.15 1.67 8.60
CA ARG A 135 -12.52 1.54 7.27
C ARG A 135 -11.00 1.32 7.27
N GLY A 136 -10.40 0.96 8.39
CA GLY A 136 -8.98 0.69 8.46
C GLY A 136 -8.61 -0.72 8.01
N GLY A 137 -7.58 -0.88 7.19
CA GLY A 137 -6.88 -2.15 7.02
C GLY A 137 -6.02 -2.41 8.25
N VAL A 138 -5.97 -3.66 8.71
CA VAL A 138 -5.33 -4.02 9.98
C VAL A 138 -4.28 -5.09 9.76
N GLY A 139 -3.15 -4.97 10.45
CA GLY A 139 -2.16 -6.03 10.54
C GLY A 139 -1.81 -6.30 12.00
N HIS A 140 -1.54 -7.55 12.33
CA HIS A 140 -0.94 -7.90 13.62
C HIS A 140 -0.17 -9.21 13.55
N ASP A 141 0.74 -9.39 14.50
CA ASP A 141 1.67 -10.50 14.55
C ASP A 141 1.22 -11.55 15.56
N LEU A 142 1.42 -12.81 15.22
CA LEU A 142 1.01 -13.94 16.06
C LEU A 142 2.17 -14.59 16.80
N SER A 143 3.40 -14.06 16.69
CA SER A 143 4.60 -14.69 17.26
C SER A 143 4.58 -14.78 18.79
N HIS A 144 3.74 -13.99 19.46
CA HIS A 144 3.60 -14.00 20.92
C HIS A 144 2.73 -15.16 21.45
N ILE A 145 2.00 -15.83 20.59
CA ILE A 145 1.13 -16.96 20.98
C ILE A 145 1.99 -18.19 21.19
N ARG A 146 1.83 -18.87 22.34
CA ARG A 146 2.62 -20.06 22.65
C ARG A 146 2.38 -21.19 21.66
N PRO A 147 3.41 -21.99 21.34
CA PRO A 147 3.27 -23.05 20.34
C PRO A 147 2.38 -24.21 20.82
N LYS A 148 1.87 -24.96 19.84
CA LYS A 148 1.06 -26.16 20.09
C LYS A 148 1.79 -27.13 21.02
N GLY A 149 1.07 -27.64 22.02
CA GLY A 149 1.60 -28.58 23.00
C GLY A 149 2.28 -27.93 24.20
N SER A 150 2.47 -26.61 24.21
CA SER A 150 3.02 -25.91 25.39
C SER A 150 2.06 -26.01 26.58
N PRO A 151 2.58 -26.10 27.81
CA PRO A 151 1.71 -26.18 28.99
C PRO A 151 0.88 -24.90 29.17
N VAL A 152 -0.37 -25.05 29.55
CA VAL A 152 -1.25 -23.97 29.97
C VAL A 152 -1.81 -24.26 31.36
N LYS A 153 -2.10 -23.20 32.11
CA LYS A 153 -2.59 -23.32 33.50
C LYS A 153 -4.11 -23.37 33.59
N ASN A 154 -4.78 -23.81 32.54
CA ASN A 154 -6.23 -24.01 32.54
C ASN A 154 -6.59 -25.50 32.38
N SER A 155 -7.88 -25.79 32.29
CA SER A 155 -8.39 -27.16 32.19
C SER A 155 -7.99 -27.91 30.92
N ALA A 156 -7.51 -27.20 29.89
CA ALA A 156 -7.06 -27.85 28.65
C ALA A 156 -5.67 -28.48 28.76
N LEU A 157 -4.87 -28.08 29.75
CA LEU A 157 -3.51 -28.55 30.06
C LEU A 157 -2.45 -28.16 29.00
N THR A 158 -2.78 -28.20 27.72
CA THR A 158 -1.86 -27.84 26.62
C THR A 158 -2.47 -26.87 25.63
N SER A 159 -1.60 -26.09 24.98
CA SER A 159 -1.97 -25.13 23.95
C SER A 159 -2.34 -25.81 22.64
N THR A 160 -3.31 -25.24 21.93
CA THR A 160 -3.67 -25.64 20.55
C THR A 160 -2.79 -24.96 19.49
N GLY A 161 -1.89 -24.05 19.89
CA GLY A 161 -1.03 -23.30 18.99
C GLY A 161 -1.73 -22.11 18.36
N LEU A 162 -1.15 -21.58 17.30
CA LEU A 162 -1.64 -20.33 16.71
C LEU A 162 -2.68 -20.49 15.59
N VAL A 163 -2.79 -21.65 14.96
CA VAL A 163 -3.71 -21.84 13.82
C VAL A 163 -5.18 -21.57 14.16
N PRO A 164 -5.74 -22.05 15.29
CA PRO A 164 -7.13 -21.73 15.64
C PRO A 164 -7.39 -20.22 15.75
N PHE A 165 -6.41 -19.47 16.22
CA PHE A 165 -6.54 -18.01 16.35
C PHE A 165 -6.46 -17.30 14.98
N MET A 166 -5.69 -17.86 14.03
CA MET A 166 -5.72 -17.39 12.64
C MET A 166 -7.13 -17.48 12.06
N GLU A 167 -7.79 -18.60 12.28
CA GLU A 167 -9.16 -18.84 11.83
C GLU A 167 -10.13 -17.87 12.49
N ARG A 168 -9.96 -17.61 13.79
CA ARG A 168 -10.79 -16.66 14.51
C ARG A 168 -10.67 -15.24 13.93
N TYR A 169 -9.46 -14.76 13.77
CA TYR A 169 -9.21 -13.41 13.21
C TYR A 169 -9.71 -13.29 11.77
N SER A 170 -9.51 -14.32 10.98
CA SER A 170 -10.02 -14.38 9.61
C SER A 170 -11.56 -14.34 9.58
N ASN A 171 -12.23 -15.08 10.46
CA ASN A 171 -13.68 -15.10 10.55
C ASN A 171 -14.24 -13.73 10.96
N SER A 172 -13.60 -13.07 11.93
CA SER A 172 -13.98 -11.72 12.36
C SER A 172 -13.93 -10.72 11.20
N THR A 173 -12.89 -10.83 10.35
CA THR A 173 -12.78 -9.99 9.15
C THR A 173 -13.96 -10.18 8.20
N ARG A 174 -14.38 -11.42 7.99
CA ARG A 174 -15.52 -11.73 7.08
C ARG A 174 -16.85 -11.27 7.63
N GLU A 175 -17.00 -11.24 8.95
CA GLU A 175 -18.23 -10.83 9.62
C GLU A 175 -18.43 -9.32 9.63
N VAL A 176 -17.35 -8.54 9.58
CA VAL A 176 -17.43 -7.08 9.56
C VAL A 176 -17.64 -6.60 8.13
N ALA A 177 -18.90 -6.39 7.77
CA ALA A 177 -19.24 -5.83 6.48
C ALA A 177 -19.01 -4.32 6.46
N GLN A 178 -18.30 -3.85 5.46
CA GLN A 178 -18.05 -2.43 5.22
C GLN A 178 -18.70 -2.04 3.89
N ASP A 179 -20.00 -1.84 3.90
CA ASP A 179 -20.74 -1.38 2.71
C ASP A 179 -20.50 -2.31 1.51
N GLY A 180 -20.62 -3.64 1.73
CA GLY A 180 -20.35 -4.65 0.71
C GLY A 180 -18.86 -4.94 0.48
N ARG A 181 -17.94 -4.31 1.23
CA ARG A 181 -16.50 -4.55 1.18
C ARG A 181 -16.08 -5.41 2.37
N ARG A 182 -15.20 -6.36 2.11
CA ARG A 182 -14.55 -7.12 3.20
C ARG A 182 -13.51 -6.23 3.88
N GLY A 183 -13.32 -6.41 5.18
CA GLY A 183 -12.17 -5.86 5.87
C GLY A 183 -10.88 -6.45 5.28
N ALA A 184 -9.77 -5.73 5.41
CA ALA A 184 -8.45 -6.21 5.00
C ALA A 184 -7.62 -6.51 6.24
N LEU A 185 -7.04 -7.72 6.30
CA LEU A 185 -6.27 -8.19 7.43
C LEU A 185 -4.95 -8.81 6.96
N MET A 186 -3.86 -8.46 7.67
CA MET A 186 -2.56 -9.12 7.56
C MET A 186 -2.28 -9.86 8.86
N LEU A 187 -1.98 -11.15 8.77
CA LEU A 187 -1.45 -11.93 9.88
C LEU A 187 -0.01 -12.33 9.56
N SER A 188 0.89 -12.08 10.48
CA SER A 188 2.31 -12.42 10.31
C SER A 188 2.81 -13.28 11.45
N VAL A 189 3.89 -14.02 11.21
CA VAL A 189 4.59 -14.80 12.22
C VAL A 189 6.09 -14.81 11.91
N SER A 190 6.92 -14.81 12.96
CA SER A 190 8.36 -15.02 12.81
C SER A 190 8.64 -16.47 12.39
N ILE A 191 9.57 -16.66 11.46
CA ILE A 191 10.05 -17.99 11.08
C ILE A 191 10.67 -18.74 12.27
N LYS A 192 11.10 -18.01 13.30
CA LYS A 192 11.63 -18.62 14.55
C LYS A 192 10.57 -19.33 15.37
N HIS A 193 9.30 -18.99 15.17
CA HIS A 193 8.22 -19.59 15.95
C HIS A 193 8.09 -21.07 15.62
N PRO A 194 7.99 -21.97 16.63
CA PRO A 194 7.86 -23.42 16.38
C PRO A 194 6.65 -23.82 15.53
N ASP A 195 5.57 -23.03 15.53
CA ASP A 195 4.37 -23.28 14.72
C ASP A 195 4.41 -22.60 13.34
N SER A 196 5.54 -22.04 12.93
CA SER A 196 5.60 -21.30 11.64
C SER A 196 5.27 -22.19 10.44
N GLU A 197 5.63 -23.47 10.46
CA GLU A 197 5.27 -24.40 9.38
C GLU A 197 3.75 -24.59 9.29
N ALA A 198 3.09 -24.78 10.44
CA ALA A 198 1.62 -24.88 10.50
C ALA A 198 0.94 -23.59 10.00
N PHE A 199 1.51 -22.43 10.35
CA PHE A 199 1.06 -21.13 9.85
C PHE A 199 1.15 -21.04 8.33
N ILE A 200 2.29 -21.45 7.75
CA ILE A 200 2.54 -21.44 6.31
C ILE A 200 1.53 -22.33 5.58
N ASP A 201 1.20 -23.48 6.16
CA ASP A 201 0.27 -24.44 5.55
C ASP A 201 -1.20 -24.12 5.79
N ALA A 202 -1.53 -23.21 6.69
CA ALA A 202 -2.91 -22.97 7.12
C ALA A 202 -3.86 -22.60 5.97
N LYS A 203 -3.38 -21.85 4.98
CA LYS A 203 -4.19 -21.43 3.83
C LYS A 203 -4.17 -22.42 2.67
N MET A 204 -3.39 -23.47 2.75
CA MET A 204 -3.36 -24.51 1.70
C MET A 204 -4.62 -25.37 1.72
N THR A 205 -5.33 -25.41 2.83
CA THR A 205 -6.64 -26.08 2.91
C THR A 205 -7.71 -25.14 2.39
N GLU A 206 -8.45 -25.56 1.36
CA GLU A 206 -9.51 -24.78 0.77
C GLU A 206 -10.56 -24.37 1.81
N GLY A 207 -10.94 -23.10 1.78
CA GLY A 207 -11.95 -22.54 2.69
C GLY A 207 -11.43 -22.13 4.06
N LYS A 208 -10.13 -22.33 4.37
CA LYS A 208 -9.55 -21.89 5.64
C LYS A 208 -8.82 -20.57 5.52
N VAL A 209 -8.93 -19.74 6.57
CA VAL A 209 -8.25 -18.44 6.69
C VAL A 209 -8.45 -17.54 5.46
N THR A 210 -9.66 -17.53 4.91
CA THR A 210 -9.97 -16.81 3.66
C THR A 210 -10.09 -15.30 3.85
N GLY A 211 -10.22 -14.82 5.09
CA GLY A 211 -10.38 -13.42 5.42
C GLY A 211 -9.08 -12.70 5.76
N ALA A 212 -7.91 -13.33 5.58
CA ALA A 212 -6.63 -12.74 5.93
C ALA A 212 -5.58 -13.02 4.86
N ASN A 213 -4.71 -12.03 4.63
CA ASN A 213 -3.42 -12.24 3.98
C ASN A 213 -2.43 -12.73 5.04
N VAL A 214 -1.53 -13.62 4.67
CA VAL A 214 -0.54 -14.14 5.59
C VAL A 214 0.88 -13.92 5.06
N SER A 215 1.78 -13.54 5.96
CA SER A 215 3.20 -13.34 5.62
C SER A 215 4.08 -13.93 6.71
N VAL A 216 5.21 -14.49 6.31
CA VAL A 216 6.22 -15.01 7.23
C VAL A 216 7.39 -14.03 7.29
N LYS A 217 7.84 -13.75 8.52
CA LYS A 217 8.97 -12.87 8.79
C LYS A 217 10.25 -13.70 8.81
N LEU A 218 11.08 -13.52 7.78
CA LEU A 218 12.32 -14.29 7.59
C LEU A 218 13.50 -13.47 8.10
N ASP A 219 14.30 -14.07 8.98
CA ASP A 219 15.57 -13.46 9.38
C ASP A 219 16.72 -13.90 8.45
N ASP A 220 17.83 -13.19 8.51
CA ASP A 220 19.01 -13.47 7.68
C ASP A 220 19.62 -14.83 8.00
N ALA A 221 19.59 -15.23 9.27
CA ALA A 221 20.11 -16.54 9.70
C ALA A 221 19.30 -17.68 9.05
N PHE A 222 17.99 -17.53 8.95
CA PHE A 222 17.14 -18.50 8.26
C PHE A 222 17.47 -18.56 6.77
N MET A 223 17.59 -17.41 6.11
CA MET A 223 17.89 -17.35 4.67
C MET A 223 19.25 -18.01 4.39
N THR A 224 20.25 -17.70 5.19
CA THR A 224 21.59 -18.32 5.06
C THR A 224 21.51 -19.82 5.28
N ALA A 225 20.84 -20.29 6.32
CA ALA A 225 20.67 -21.71 6.61
C ALA A 225 19.93 -22.45 5.48
N ALA A 226 18.89 -21.83 4.92
CA ALA A 226 18.11 -22.41 3.82
C ALA A 226 18.94 -22.57 2.56
N ILE A 227 19.81 -21.58 2.24
CA ILE A 227 20.67 -21.62 1.05
C ILE A 227 21.84 -22.57 1.22
N THR A 228 22.47 -22.58 2.40
CA THR A 228 23.67 -23.40 2.68
C THR A 228 23.37 -24.82 3.16
N GLY A 229 22.10 -25.13 3.45
CA GLY A 229 21.72 -26.46 3.92
C GLY A 229 22.10 -26.74 5.37
N THR A 230 22.26 -25.70 6.18
CA THR A 230 22.59 -25.84 7.62
C THR A 230 21.35 -25.86 8.49
N PRO A 231 21.41 -26.46 9.71
CA PRO A 231 20.28 -26.46 10.64
C PRO A 231 19.91 -25.06 11.12
N TYR A 232 18.63 -24.88 11.43
CA TYR A 232 18.11 -23.65 12.00
C TYR A 232 17.32 -23.97 13.26
N ILE A 233 17.47 -23.15 14.30
CA ILE A 233 16.79 -23.38 15.57
C ILE A 233 15.61 -22.43 15.71
N GLN A 234 14.42 -23.00 15.84
CA GLN A 234 13.21 -22.27 16.22
C GLN A 234 13.10 -22.22 17.73
N GLN A 235 12.46 -21.19 18.25
CA GLN A 235 12.35 -21.02 19.70
C GLN A 235 11.10 -20.23 20.08
N TYR A 236 10.68 -20.42 21.35
CA TYR A 236 9.64 -19.59 21.95
C TYR A 236 10.03 -19.26 23.41
N PRO A 237 9.86 -18.03 23.89
CA PRO A 237 9.53 -16.83 23.09
C PRO A 237 10.58 -16.56 22.00
N VAL A 238 10.13 -16.02 20.87
CA VAL A 238 10.98 -15.92 19.66
C VAL A 238 12.20 -15.01 19.84
N ASN A 239 12.11 -14.00 20.71
CA ASN A 239 13.19 -13.05 20.98
C ASN A 239 13.85 -13.27 22.36
N ALA A 240 13.53 -14.33 23.07
CA ALA A 240 14.07 -14.57 24.41
C ALA A 240 15.53 -15.04 24.36
N ALA A 241 16.35 -14.51 25.27
CA ALA A 241 17.72 -15.01 25.45
C ALA A 241 17.71 -16.44 26.01
N GLU A 242 16.74 -16.75 26.85
CA GLU A 242 16.55 -18.07 27.46
C GLU A 242 15.15 -18.61 27.10
N PRO A 243 14.99 -19.18 25.91
CA PRO A 243 13.68 -19.67 25.47
C PRO A 243 13.24 -20.89 26.28
N THR A 244 11.92 -21.04 26.41
CA THR A 244 11.31 -22.21 27.09
C THR A 244 11.12 -23.38 26.14
N VAL A 245 11.10 -23.14 24.84
CA VAL A 245 10.95 -24.15 23.78
C VAL A 245 12.03 -23.91 22.74
N GLN A 246 12.69 -24.98 22.30
CA GLN A 246 13.62 -24.97 21.17
C GLN A 246 13.35 -26.16 20.27
N LYS A 247 13.50 -25.96 18.97
CA LYS A 247 13.26 -26.99 17.96
C LYS A 247 14.25 -26.78 16.80
N GLU A 248 15.10 -27.79 16.56
CA GLU A 248 15.96 -27.77 15.39
C GLU A 248 15.15 -28.20 14.16
N ILE A 249 15.28 -27.48 13.06
CA ILE A 249 14.62 -27.78 11.79
C ILE A 249 15.60 -27.80 10.64
N ASN A 250 15.21 -28.43 9.54
CA ASN A 250 15.89 -28.33 8.25
C ASN A 250 15.35 -27.07 7.54
N ALA A 251 16.16 -26.01 7.53
CA ALA A 251 15.77 -24.74 6.94
C ALA A 251 15.48 -24.86 5.44
N THR A 252 16.26 -25.67 4.71
CA THR A 252 16.05 -25.84 3.27
C THR A 252 14.68 -26.47 2.97
N ASN A 253 14.25 -27.44 3.78
CA ASN A 253 12.93 -28.06 3.61
C ASN A 253 11.80 -27.08 3.88
N LEU A 254 11.91 -26.27 4.91
CA LEU A 254 10.90 -25.25 5.22
C LEU A 254 10.87 -24.16 4.13
N TRP A 255 12.04 -23.78 3.64
CA TRP A 255 12.14 -22.82 2.52
C TRP A 255 11.46 -23.35 1.26
N LYS A 256 11.69 -24.62 0.91
CA LYS A 256 11.03 -25.26 -0.24
C LYS A 256 9.50 -25.26 -0.07
N LYS A 257 9.01 -25.44 1.15
CA LYS A 257 7.56 -25.36 1.43
C LYS A 257 7.04 -23.94 1.22
N ILE A 258 7.73 -22.93 1.69
CA ILE A 258 7.36 -21.52 1.46
C ILE A 258 7.26 -21.24 -0.04
N VAL A 259 8.28 -21.62 -0.80
CA VAL A 259 8.33 -21.41 -2.25
C VAL A 259 7.20 -22.16 -2.96
N HIS A 260 6.98 -23.44 -2.60
CA HIS A 260 5.90 -24.25 -3.18
C HIS A 260 4.52 -23.61 -2.94
N ASN A 261 4.26 -23.23 -1.70
CA ASN A 261 2.97 -22.65 -1.34
C ASN A 261 2.72 -21.31 -2.04
N ALA A 262 3.74 -20.47 -2.14
CA ALA A 262 3.67 -19.21 -2.87
C ALA A 262 3.44 -19.43 -4.37
N TRP A 263 4.13 -20.41 -4.97
CA TRP A 263 3.96 -20.79 -6.37
C TRP A 263 2.55 -21.30 -6.65
N LYS A 264 2.00 -22.09 -5.74
CA LYS A 264 0.67 -22.71 -5.91
C LYS A 264 -0.48 -21.75 -5.60
N SER A 265 -0.37 -20.92 -4.56
CA SER A 265 -1.50 -20.13 -4.03
C SER A 265 -1.17 -18.66 -3.76
N ALA A 266 0.00 -18.18 -4.15
CA ALA A 266 0.46 -16.81 -3.92
C ALA A 266 0.74 -16.45 -2.45
N GLU A 267 0.59 -17.38 -1.53
CA GLU A 267 0.84 -17.15 -0.10
C GLU A 267 1.62 -18.32 0.51
N PRO A 268 2.46 -18.05 1.54
CA PRO A 268 2.59 -16.79 2.24
C PRO A 268 3.43 -15.77 1.46
N GLY A 269 3.18 -14.48 1.72
CA GLY A 269 4.13 -13.44 1.38
C GLY A 269 5.36 -13.56 2.27
N VAL A 270 6.49 -13.03 1.84
CA VAL A 270 7.70 -13.02 2.64
C VAL A 270 8.09 -11.58 3.00
N LEU A 271 8.48 -11.40 4.26
CA LEU A 271 9.00 -10.16 4.80
C LEU A 271 10.44 -10.44 5.26
N PHE A 272 11.40 -9.73 4.69
CA PHE A 272 12.80 -9.86 5.09
C PHE A 272 13.02 -9.02 6.34
N TRP A 273 12.78 -9.65 7.48
CA TRP A 273 12.56 -8.95 8.73
C TRP A 273 13.81 -8.25 9.25
N ASP A 274 14.98 -8.85 9.11
CA ASP A 274 16.24 -8.19 9.52
C ASP A 274 16.50 -6.95 8.67
N THR A 275 16.20 -7.01 7.37
CA THR A 275 16.33 -5.84 6.49
C THR A 275 15.35 -4.74 6.90
N ILE A 276 14.10 -5.11 7.20
CA ILE A 276 13.09 -4.15 7.68
C ILE A 276 13.57 -3.45 8.94
N LEU A 277 14.00 -4.20 9.96
CA LEU A 277 14.40 -3.63 11.24
C LEU A 277 15.68 -2.81 11.14
N LYS A 278 16.66 -3.28 10.37
CA LYS A 278 17.93 -2.61 10.19
C LYS A 278 17.77 -1.23 9.55
N GLU A 279 16.92 -1.14 8.54
CA GLU A 279 16.68 0.09 7.80
C GLU A 279 15.64 1.01 8.44
N SER A 280 14.81 0.49 9.34
CA SER A 280 13.69 1.21 9.93
C SER A 280 14.14 2.39 10.79
N VAL A 281 13.76 3.59 10.39
CA VAL A 281 14.04 4.81 11.18
C VAL A 281 13.22 4.84 12.47
N PRO A 282 11.90 4.51 12.46
CA PRO A 282 11.14 4.45 13.71
C PRO A 282 11.69 3.50 14.77
N ASP A 283 12.33 2.41 14.37
CA ASP A 283 12.93 1.46 15.34
C ASP A 283 14.12 2.02 16.11
N CYS A 284 14.69 3.15 15.70
CA CYS A 284 15.62 3.93 16.53
C CYS A 284 14.96 4.38 17.84
N TYR A 285 13.62 4.41 17.87
CA TYR A 285 12.79 4.79 19.01
C TYR A 285 12.00 3.59 19.58
N ALA A 286 12.51 2.36 19.38
CA ALA A 286 11.79 1.13 19.76
C ALA A 286 11.44 1.09 21.25
N ASP A 287 12.34 1.52 22.13
CA ASP A 287 12.13 1.56 23.59
C ASP A 287 11.12 2.65 24.01
N LEU A 288 10.80 3.58 23.12
CA LEU A 288 9.78 4.62 23.33
C LEU A 288 8.43 4.27 22.70
N GLY A 289 8.23 3.01 22.33
CA GLY A 289 6.96 2.50 21.80
C GLY A 289 6.89 2.37 20.29
N TYR A 290 8.02 2.47 19.58
CA TYR A 290 8.04 2.43 18.10
C TYR A 290 8.67 1.17 17.52
N ARG A 291 8.69 0.07 18.29
CA ARG A 291 9.18 -1.22 17.77
C ARG A 291 8.23 -1.77 16.71
N THR A 292 8.72 -1.95 15.50
CA THR A 292 7.97 -2.55 14.39
C THR A 292 7.68 -4.01 14.68
N VAL A 293 6.41 -4.43 14.51
CA VAL A 293 5.98 -5.80 14.81
C VAL A 293 5.31 -6.50 13.63
N SER A 294 4.70 -5.75 12.71
CA SER A 294 4.01 -6.31 11.55
C SER A 294 3.90 -5.25 10.46
N THR A 295 3.09 -5.54 9.45
CA THR A 295 2.79 -4.60 8.38
C THR A 295 1.28 -4.49 8.17
N ASN A 296 0.87 -3.50 7.38
CA ASN A 296 -0.48 -3.42 6.85
C ASN A 296 -0.75 -4.57 5.85
N PRO A 297 -2.00 -4.77 5.41
CA PRO A 297 -2.35 -5.90 4.52
C PRO A 297 -1.54 -6.01 3.22
N CYS A 298 -1.13 -4.89 2.63
CA CYS A 298 -0.36 -4.91 1.39
C CYS A 298 1.16 -4.89 1.59
N GLY A 299 1.63 -4.80 2.83
CA GLY A 299 3.03 -4.95 3.18
C GLY A 299 3.93 -3.74 3.01
N GLU A 300 3.41 -2.60 2.52
CA GLU A 300 4.24 -1.42 2.26
C GLU A 300 4.54 -0.58 3.50
N ILE A 301 3.86 -0.83 4.62
CA ILE A 301 4.04 -0.02 5.82
C ILE A 301 4.31 -0.92 7.03
N PRO A 302 5.60 -1.16 7.34
CA PRO A 302 5.97 -1.75 8.63
C PRO A 302 5.62 -0.78 9.75
N LEU A 303 4.91 -1.25 10.75
CA LEU A 303 4.38 -0.41 11.83
C LEU A 303 4.59 -1.04 13.20
N CYS A 304 4.69 -0.17 14.20
CA CYS A 304 4.59 -0.53 15.61
C CYS A 304 3.12 -0.61 16.03
N PRO A 305 2.82 -1.26 17.18
CA PRO A 305 1.43 -1.33 17.65
C PRO A 305 0.82 0.05 17.86
N TYR A 306 -0.44 0.20 17.42
CA TYR A 306 -1.27 1.38 17.53
C TYR A 306 -0.81 2.57 16.71
N ASP A 307 0.14 2.38 15.80
CA ASP A 307 0.46 3.38 14.80
C ASP A 307 -0.33 3.14 13.51
N SER A 308 -0.33 4.14 12.67
CA SER A 308 -1.14 4.18 11.46
C SER A 308 -0.44 4.99 10.39
N CYS A 309 -0.92 4.88 9.16
CA CYS A 309 -0.36 5.65 8.06
C CYS A 309 -1.47 6.15 7.13
N ARG A 310 -1.30 7.36 6.66
CA ARG A 310 -2.13 8.03 5.65
C ARG A 310 -1.30 8.12 4.39
N LEU A 311 -1.93 7.87 3.26
CA LEU A 311 -1.23 7.69 1.99
C LEU A 311 -1.60 8.76 0.98
N LEU A 312 -0.61 9.22 0.22
CA LEU A 312 -0.81 9.92 -1.03
C LEU A 312 0.24 9.46 -2.04
N ALA A 313 -0.06 9.61 -3.32
CA ALA A 313 0.85 9.26 -4.39
C ALA A 313 1.06 10.44 -5.33
N ILE A 314 2.30 10.59 -5.79
CA ILE A 314 2.66 11.57 -6.80
C ILE A 314 2.60 10.87 -8.15
N ASN A 315 1.87 11.46 -9.11
CA ASN A 315 1.70 10.91 -10.44
C ASN A 315 2.92 11.23 -11.30
N LEU A 316 3.85 10.28 -11.39
CA LEU A 316 5.13 10.46 -12.08
C LEU A 316 4.99 10.83 -13.55
N TYR A 317 3.96 10.29 -14.23
CA TYR A 317 3.76 10.56 -15.65
C TYR A 317 3.63 12.07 -15.94
N SER A 318 3.02 12.80 -15.04
CA SER A 318 2.75 14.23 -15.24
C SER A 318 3.99 15.13 -15.25
N TYR A 319 5.14 14.57 -14.89
CA TYR A 319 6.42 15.30 -14.91
C TYR A 319 7.25 15.01 -16.17
N VAL A 320 6.75 14.13 -17.05
CA VAL A 320 7.39 13.90 -18.34
C VAL A 320 6.96 14.98 -19.32
N VAL A 321 7.93 15.75 -19.79
CA VAL A 321 7.72 16.78 -20.82
C VAL A 321 7.90 16.11 -22.17
N ASN A 322 7.02 16.41 -23.14
CA ASN A 322 7.00 15.80 -24.47
C ASN A 322 6.95 14.25 -24.42
N PRO A 323 5.95 13.67 -23.72
CA PRO A 323 5.90 12.22 -23.52
C PRO A 323 5.84 11.49 -24.88
N PHE A 324 6.55 10.36 -24.96
CA PHE A 324 6.65 9.49 -26.14
C PHE A 324 7.30 10.15 -27.37
N LYS A 325 7.94 11.28 -27.22
CA LYS A 325 8.66 11.97 -28.29
C LYS A 325 10.17 11.82 -28.10
N PRO A 326 10.97 12.00 -29.18
CA PRO A 326 12.43 11.86 -29.07
C PRO A 326 13.10 12.82 -28.09
N ASP A 327 12.50 13.98 -27.84
CA ASP A 327 13.00 14.99 -26.92
C ASP A 327 12.34 14.94 -25.54
N ALA A 328 11.70 13.82 -25.20
CA ALA A 328 11.07 13.63 -23.89
C ALA A 328 12.11 13.70 -22.77
N TYR A 329 11.75 14.40 -21.69
CA TYR A 329 12.59 14.47 -20.50
C TYR A 329 11.73 14.60 -19.24
N PHE A 330 12.32 14.29 -18.09
CA PHE A 330 11.63 14.39 -16.80
C PHE A 330 11.97 15.73 -16.14
N ASP A 331 10.94 16.48 -15.74
CA ASP A 331 11.09 17.80 -15.11
C ASP A 331 11.39 17.63 -13.62
N PHE A 332 12.65 17.42 -13.27
CA PHE A 332 13.08 17.22 -11.90
C PHE A 332 12.86 18.45 -11.02
N GLU A 333 12.98 19.65 -11.57
CA GLU A 333 12.79 20.87 -10.79
C GLU A 333 11.34 21.00 -10.29
N LEU A 334 10.37 20.81 -11.18
CA LEU A 334 8.95 20.80 -10.81
C LEU A 334 8.65 19.64 -9.86
N PHE A 335 9.22 18.47 -10.12
CA PHE A 335 9.04 17.28 -9.31
C PHE A 335 9.51 17.50 -7.87
N GLN A 336 10.72 18.02 -7.67
CA GLN A 336 11.26 18.35 -6.35
C GLN A 336 10.34 19.31 -5.58
N LYS A 337 9.87 20.34 -6.25
CA LYS A 337 8.93 21.31 -5.66
C LYS A 337 7.65 20.62 -5.19
N HIS A 338 7.08 19.76 -6.02
CA HIS A 338 5.83 19.07 -5.70
C HIS A 338 5.98 18.00 -4.62
N ILE A 339 7.13 17.34 -4.52
CA ILE A 339 7.41 16.42 -3.42
C ILE A 339 7.40 17.16 -2.09
N ALA A 340 8.05 18.33 -2.05
CA ALA A 340 8.06 19.15 -0.84
C ALA A 340 6.63 19.54 -0.41
N LEU A 341 5.79 19.92 -1.38
CA LEU A 341 4.39 20.24 -1.11
C LEU A 341 3.58 19.02 -0.70
N ALA A 342 3.84 17.86 -1.31
CA ALA A 342 3.18 16.60 -0.95
C ALA A 342 3.47 16.21 0.50
N GLN A 343 4.71 16.34 0.94
CA GLN A 343 5.09 16.06 2.33
C GLN A 343 4.38 17.02 3.29
N ARG A 344 4.29 18.29 2.91
CA ARG A 344 3.58 19.30 3.69
C ARG A 344 2.08 18.99 3.80
N ILE A 345 1.45 18.62 2.68
CA ILE A 345 0.03 18.22 2.65
C ILE A 345 -0.21 17.01 3.55
N MET A 346 0.69 16.02 3.53
CA MET A 346 0.56 14.85 4.40
C MET A 346 0.63 15.22 5.87
N ASP A 347 1.49 16.15 6.25
CA ASP A 347 1.53 16.63 7.63
C ASP A 347 0.21 17.32 8.02
N ASP A 348 -0.37 18.09 7.10
CA ASP A 348 -1.71 18.68 7.30
C ASP A 348 -2.79 17.61 7.48
N ILE A 349 -2.70 16.52 6.71
CA ILE A 349 -3.65 15.39 6.82
C ILE A 349 -3.54 14.71 8.18
N ILE A 350 -2.37 14.69 8.81
CA ILE A 350 -2.23 14.19 10.18
C ILE A 350 -3.04 15.05 11.15
N ASP A 351 -3.01 16.36 11.03
CA ASP A 351 -3.82 17.24 11.85
C ASP A 351 -5.33 16.99 11.64
N LEU A 352 -5.73 16.76 10.38
CA LEU A 352 -7.10 16.37 10.06
C LEU A 352 -7.48 15.02 10.66
N GLU A 353 -6.56 14.05 10.65
CA GLU A 353 -6.78 12.74 11.27
C GLU A 353 -6.98 12.88 12.77
N LEU A 354 -6.19 13.71 13.45
CA LEU A 354 -6.35 13.93 14.88
C LEU A 354 -7.74 14.51 15.20
N GLU A 355 -8.24 15.41 14.37
CA GLU A 355 -9.61 15.91 14.48
C GLU A 355 -10.65 14.81 14.27
N LYS A 356 -10.43 13.91 13.30
CA LYS A 356 -11.32 12.78 13.05
C LYS A 356 -11.36 11.82 14.24
N ILE A 357 -10.20 11.54 14.84
CA ILE A 357 -10.13 10.67 16.02
C ILE A 357 -10.86 11.31 17.21
N GLU A 358 -10.72 12.61 17.40
CA GLU A 358 -11.48 13.34 18.42
C GLU A 358 -12.99 13.14 18.24
N ARG A 359 -13.49 13.20 17.01
CA ARG A 359 -14.91 12.92 16.71
C ARG A 359 -15.29 11.48 16.99
N ILE A 360 -14.40 10.53 16.69
CA ILE A 360 -14.63 9.11 17.01
C ILE A 360 -14.78 8.95 18.52
N MET A 361 -13.91 9.59 19.29
CA MET A 361 -13.97 9.52 20.76
C MET A 361 -15.24 10.16 21.31
N GLU A 362 -15.66 11.29 20.76
CA GLU A 362 -16.95 11.92 21.12
C GLU A 362 -18.14 10.99 20.80
N LYS A 363 -18.10 10.33 19.65
CA LYS A 363 -19.13 9.35 19.25
C LYS A 363 -19.21 8.19 20.25
N ILE A 364 -18.06 7.66 20.66
CA ILE A 364 -17.99 6.59 21.67
C ILE A 364 -18.60 7.07 22.99
N ASP A 365 -18.26 8.26 23.44
CA ASP A 365 -18.80 8.83 24.68
C ASP A 365 -20.31 9.01 24.63
N ALA A 366 -20.85 9.37 23.46
CA ALA A 366 -22.27 9.59 23.25
C ALA A 366 -23.10 8.31 23.07
N ASP A 367 -22.47 7.18 22.78
CA ASP A 367 -23.18 5.90 22.62
C ASP A 367 -23.82 5.48 23.95
N PRO A 368 -25.06 4.92 23.92
CA PRO A 368 -25.80 4.61 25.14
C PRO A 368 -25.31 3.37 25.88
N GLU A 369 -24.31 2.69 25.37
CA GLU A 369 -23.76 1.47 25.98
C GLU A 369 -23.03 1.76 27.29
N SER A 370 -22.90 0.73 28.13
CA SER A 370 -22.16 0.84 29.39
C SER A 370 -20.66 1.02 29.16
N GLU A 371 -19.96 1.57 30.17
CA GLU A 371 -18.51 1.73 30.13
C GLU A 371 -17.78 0.39 29.93
N ASP A 372 -18.30 -0.70 30.49
CA ASP A 372 -17.71 -2.04 30.31
C ASP A 372 -17.65 -2.45 28.83
N VAL A 373 -18.63 -2.05 28.04
CA VAL A 373 -18.67 -2.34 26.61
C VAL A 373 -17.78 -1.41 25.80
N LYS A 374 -17.80 -0.12 26.15
CA LYS A 374 -17.06 0.93 25.41
C LYS A 374 -15.55 0.96 25.67
N HIS A 375 -15.10 0.34 26.74
CA HIS A 375 -13.74 0.52 27.29
C HIS A 375 -12.64 0.20 26.27
N THR A 376 -12.73 -0.93 25.59
CA THR A 376 -11.71 -1.36 24.63
C THR A 376 -11.61 -0.41 23.44
N GLU A 377 -12.74 0.02 22.89
CA GLU A 377 -12.76 0.97 21.77
C GLU A 377 -12.17 2.32 22.17
N ARG A 378 -12.54 2.82 23.35
CA ARG A 378 -12.02 4.10 23.84
C ARG A 378 -10.51 4.08 24.02
N ILE A 379 -9.96 3.04 24.65
CA ILE A 379 -8.53 2.90 24.88
C ILE A 379 -7.79 2.74 23.56
N LEU A 380 -8.34 1.98 22.62
CA LEU A 380 -7.77 1.79 21.29
C LEU A 380 -7.55 3.12 20.58
N TRP A 381 -8.60 3.94 20.48
CA TRP A 381 -8.51 5.23 19.79
C TRP A 381 -7.65 6.25 20.53
N ASP A 382 -7.62 6.21 21.86
CA ASP A 382 -6.70 7.04 22.65
C ASP A 382 -5.23 6.71 22.34
N LYS A 383 -4.90 5.42 22.26
CA LYS A 383 -3.54 4.96 21.88
C LYS A 383 -3.18 5.41 20.48
N ILE A 384 -4.09 5.26 19.53
CA ILE A 384 -3.86 5.66 18.12
C ILE A 384 -3.68 7.18 18.04
N TYR A 385 -4.50 7.95 18.75
CA TYR A 385 -4.40 9.41 18.79
C TYR A 385 -3.01 9.86 19.27
N LYS A 386 -2.58 9.32 20.40
CA LYS A 386 -1.28 9.66 20.99
C LYS A 386 -0.11 9.27 20.09
N LYS A 387 -0.16 8.07 19.50
CA LYS A 387 0.87 7.59 18.60
C LYS A 387 0.96 8.43 17.33
N SER A 388 -0.16 8.74 16.72
CA SER A 388 -0.23 9.58 15.51
C SER A 388 0.31 10.99 15.74
N GLY A 389 -0.04 11.60 16.87
CA GLY A 389 0.42 12.94 17.21
C GLY A 389 1.89 13.01 17.59
N GLN A 390 2.42 11.97 18.23
CA GLN A 390 3.80 11.93 18.70
C GLN A 390 4.80 11.72 17.56
N GLY A 391 4.56 10.77 16.68
CA GLY A 391 5.51 10.45 15.59
C GLY A 391 5.22 11.20 14.30
N ARG A 392 3.97 11.49 14.03
CA ARG A 392 3.53 12.16 12.80
C ARG A 392 4.05 11.45 11.53
N ARG A 393 3.80 10.16 11.47
CA ARG A 393 4.22 9.29 10.35
C ARG A 393 3.43 9.61 9.09
N THR A 394 4.11 9.74 7.95
CA THR A 394 3.48 9.98 6.66
C THR A 394 3.80 8.86 5.67
N GLY A 395 2.98 8.75 4.64
CA GLY A 395 3.18 7.78 3.57
C GLY A 395 3.12 8.44 2.20
N VAL A 396 4.12 9.27 1.90
CA VAL A 396 4.29 9.84 0.57
C VAL A 396 4.91 8.78 -0.34
N GLY A 397 4.26 8.53 -1.47
CA GLY A 397 4.76 7.60 -2.47
C GLY A 397 4.51 8.13 -3.88
N ILE A 398 4.60 7.22 -4.83
CA ILE A 398 4.42 7.54 -6.24
C ILE A 398 3.46 6.54 -6.90
N THR A 399 3.01 6.90 -8.08
CA THR A 399 2.30 6.03 -9.00
C THR A 399 2.76 6.32 -10.42
N ALA A 400 2.40 5.45 -11.38
CA ALA A 400 2.71 5.63 -12.80
C ALA A 400 4.18 5.41 -13.18
N GLU A 401 4.93 4.61 -12.42
CA GLU A 401 6.34 4.32 -12.74
C GLU A 401 6.48 3.74 -14.15
N GLY A 402 5.66 2.74 -14.48
CA GLY A 402 5.72 2.08 -15.79
C GLY A 402 5.45 3.04 -16.94
N ASP A 403 4.43 3.86 -16.82
CA ASP A 403 4.10 4.84 -17.87
C ASP A 403 5.12 5.96 -17.96
N MET A 404 5.69 6.39 -16.84
CA MET A 404 6.79 7.36 -16.86
C MET A 404 7.97 6.84 -17.67
N LEU A 405 8.39 5.61 -17.40
CA LEU A 405 9.51 5.00 -18.11
C LEU A 405 9.21 4.87 -19.61
N ALA A 406 8.02 4.39 -19.95
CA ALA A 406 7.61 4.25 -21.35
C ALA A 406 7.60 5.61 -22.07
N ALA A 407 7.05 6.63 -21.43
CA ALA A 407 6.98 7.98 -22.00
C ALA A 407 8.37 8.59 -22.25
N LEU A 408 9.36 8.17 -21.49
CA LEU A 408 10.76 8.60 -21.66
C LEU A 408 11.54 7.72 -22.65
N GLY A 409 10.92 6.68 -23.20
CA GLY A 409 11.60 5.74 -24.09
C GLY A 409 12.49 4.74 -23.36
N LEU A 410 12.29 4.57 -22.06
CA LEU A 410 13.04 3.61 -21.23
C LEU A 410 12.22 2.33 -21.07
N ARG A 411 12.82 1.20 -21.40
CA ARG A 411 12.12 -0.09 -21.29
C ARG A 411 12.17 -0.59 -19.86
N TYR A 412 11.01 -0.79 -19.25
CA TYR A 412 10.90 -1.40 -17.93
C TYR A 412 11.55 -2.79 -17.93
N GLY A 413 12.36 -3.08 -16.94
CA GLY A 413 13.09 -4.35 -16.85
C GLY A 413 14.49 -4.30 -17.44
N THR A 414 15.04 -3.11 -17.69
CA THR A 414 16.41 -2.92 -18.15
C THR A 414 17.24 -2.19 -17.09
N GLU A 415 18.56 -2.30 -17.18
CA GLU A 415 19.46 -1.58 -16.27
C GLU A 415 19.30 -0.06 -16.41
N GLU A 416 19.16 0.44 -17.62
CA GLU A 416 18.99 1.88 -17.87
C GLU A 416 17.72 2.42 -17.21
N ALA A 417 16.59 1.72 -17.35
CA ALA A 417 15.34 2.10 -16.69
C ALA A 417 15.47 2.01 -15.17
N THR A 418 16.15 1.00 -14.67
CA THR A 418 16.39 0.79 -13.24
C THR A 418 17.21 1.94 -12.63
N GLU A 419 18.27 2.36 -13.29
CA GLU A 419 19.08 3.50 -12.87
C GLU A 419 18.26 4.80 -12.82
N PHE A 420 17.42 5.01 -13.81
CA PHE A 420 16.56 6.18 -13.86
C PHE A 420 15.54 6.18 -12.72
N SER A 421 14.90 5.04 -12.49
CA SER A 421 13.96 4.87 -11.37
C SER A 421 14.63 5.11 -10.03
N GLU A 422 15.84 4.62 -9.84
CA GLU A 422 16.60 4.91 -8.61
C GLU A 422 16.83 6.41 -8.44
N LYS A 423 17.20 7.12 -9.50
CA LYS A 423 17.39 8.58 -9.46
C LYS A 423 16.09 9.31 -9.08
N VAL A 424 14.96 8.87 -9.63
CA VAL A 424 13.64 9.45 -9.30
C VAL A 424 13.36 9.26 -7.80
N HIS A 425 13.55 8.06 -7.28
CA HIS A 425 13.24 7.76 -5.87
C HIS A 425 14.25 8.39 -4.90
N LYS A 426 15.50 8.52 -5.29
CA LYS A 426 16.49 9.30 -4.52
C LYS A 426 16.03 10.75 -4.40
N THR A 427 15.53 11.33 -5.48
CA THR A 427 14.97 12.69 -5.48
C THR A 427 13.78 12.80 -4.54
N VAL A 428 12.89 11.80 -4.53
CA VAL A 428 11.74 11.76 -3.60
C VAL A 428 12.23 11.77 -2.15
N ALA A 429 13.18 10.89 -1.81
CA ALA A 429 13.69 10.77 -0.44
C ALA A 429 14.31 12.07 0.04
N LEU A 430 15.23 12.64 -0.74
CA LEU A 430 15.94 13.86 -0.36
C LEU A 430 14.98 15.05 -0.25
N SER A 431 14.04 15.19 -1.17
CA SER A 431 13.09 16.31 -1.18
C SER A 431 12.06 16.21 -0.06
N ALA A 432 11.56 15.00 0.23
CA ALA A 432 10.61 14.79 1.32
C ALA A 432 11.24 15.06 2.69
N TYR A 433 12.45 14.55 2.91
CA TYR A 433 13.15 14.78 4.18
C TYR A 433 13.55 16.25 4.33
N ARG A 434 13.96 16.91 3.23
CA ARG A 434 14.21 18.36 3.27
C ARG A 434 12.94 19.11 3.65
N SER A 435 11.79 18.75 3.08
CA SER A 435 10.50 19.37 3.42
C SER A 435 10.15 19.14 4.90
N SER A 436 10.40 17.95 5.43
CA SER A 436 10.13 17.63 6.83
C SER A 436 11.03 18.44 7.77
N VAL A 437 12.28 18.69 7.41
CA VAL A 437 13.20 19.57 8.16
C VAL A 437 12.69 21.01 8.11
N GLU A 438 12.30 21.51 6.94
CA GLU A 438 11.76 22.87 6.81
C GLU A 438 10.47 23.04 7.63
N MET A 439 9.60 22.02 7.65
CA MET A 439 8.42 22.04 8.50
C MET A 439 8.76 22.04 9.99
N ALA A 440 9.83 21.36 10.39
CA ALA A 440 10.28 21.40 11.78
C ALA A 440 10.65 22.82 12.22
N LYS A 441 11.25 23.61 11.33
CA LYS A 441 11.54 25.03 11.61
C LYS A 441 10.26 25.83 11.85
N GLU A 442 9.19 25.54 11.10
CA GLU A 442 7.93 26.28 11.15
C GLU A 442 6.97 25.75 12.21
N ARG A 443 6.93 24.41 12.39
CA ARG A 443 5.88 23.71 13.13
C ARG A 443 6.40 22.93 14.35
N GLY A 444 7.73 22.81 14.49
CA GLY A 444 8.38 21.99 15.49
C GLY A 444 8.65 20.58 14.98
N ALA A 445 9.70 19.96 15.52
CA ALA A 445 10.05 18.57 15.22
C ALA A 445 9.03 17.62 15.87
N PHE A 446 8.98 16.36 15.39
CA PHE A 446 8.16 15.37 16.10
C PHE A 446 8.71 15.20 17.53
N GLU A 447 7.79 14.92 18.45
CA GLU A 447 7.99 15.08 19.91
C GLU A 447 9.26 14.42 20.45
N ILE A 448 9.56 13.21 19.98
CA ILE A 448 10.66 12.42 20.54
C ILE A 448 11.94 12.45 19.69
N TYR A 449 12.02 13.33 18.69
CA TYR A 449 13.18 13.41 17.80
C TYR A 449 14.49 13.51 18.58
N ASP A 450 15.44 12.67 18.23
CA ASP A 450 16.77 12.62 18.86
C ASP A 450 17.80 12.18 17.81
N THR A 451 18.68 13.09 17.41
CA THR A 451 19.73 12.81 16.41
C THR A 451 20.63 11.65 16.82
N GLU A 452 20.98 11.55 18.11
CA GLU A 452 21.88 10.49 18.60
C GLU A 452 21.29 9.10 18.40
N ARG A 453 19.96 8.94 18.52
CA ARG A 453 19.30 7.66 18.30
C ARG A 453 19.39 7.19 16.85
N GLU A 454 19.52 8.12 15.91
CA GLU A 454 19.48 7.82 14.47
C GLU A 454 20.87 7.71 13.84
N LYS A 455 21.94 8.01 14.58
CA LYS A 455 23.30 8.12 14.02
C LYS A 455 23.82 6.87 13.30
N ASN A 456 23.36 5.70 13.67
CA ASN A 456 23.77 4.42 13.07
C ASN A 456 22.72 3.83 12.13
N ASN A 457 21.63 4.54 11.84
CA ASN A 457 20.60 4.06 10.95
C ASN A 457 21.07 4.13 9.49
N PRO A 458 21.05 3.02 8.74
CA PRO A 458 21.57 3.01 7.36
C PRO A 458 20.83 3.95 6.42
N PHE A 459 19.51 4.10 6.57
CA PHE A 459 18.73 5.00 5.71
C PHE A 459 19.13 6.47 5.96
N ILE A 460 19.20 6.89 7.21
CA ILE A 460 19.62 8.26 7.56
C ILE A 460 21.05 8.53 7.09
N ASN A 461 21.96 7.56 7.26
CA ASN A 461 23.34 7.71 6.80
C ASN A 461 23.42 7.80 5.26
N ARG A 462 22.52 7.12 4.55
CA ARG A 462 22.43 7.23 3.08
C ARG A 462 21.99 8.63 2.65
N LEU A 463 21.03 9.23 3.36
CA LEU A 463 20.63 10.62 3.14
C LEU A 463 21.80 11.58 3.41
N ARG A 464 22.55 11.33 4.48
CA ARG A 464 23.72 12.14 4.84
C ARG A 464 24.79 12.13 3.76
N GLU A 465 25.09 10.94 3.21
CA GLU A 465 26.07 10.82 2.12
C GLU A 465 25.60 11.54 0.86
N ALA A 466 24.31 11.46 0.54
CA ALA A 466 23.75 12.09 -0.65
C ALA A 466 23.63 13.61 -0.51
N ASP A 467 23.31 14.12 0.68
CA ASP A 467 23.11 15.54 0.95
C ASP A 467 23.58 15.86 2.38
N PRO A 468 24.90 16.14 2.57
CA PRO A 468 25.42 16.47 3.89
C PRO A 468 24.76 17.67 4.55
N GLN A 469 24.35 18.68 3.78
CA GLN A 469 23.71 19.86 4.33
C GLN A 469 22.31 19.53 4.90
N LEU A 470 21.57 18.65 4.23
CA LEU A 470 20.30 18.15 4.76
C LEU A 470 20.48 17.54 6.15
N TYR A 471 21.49 16.71 6.31
CA TYR A 471 21.78 16.06 7.59
C TYR A 471 22.16 17.10 8.68
N GLU A 472 22.99 18.07 8.36
CA GLU A 472 23.38 19.12 9.31
C GLU A 472 22.18 19.97 9.74
N ASP A 473 21.29 20.29 8.82
CA ASP A 473 20.06 21.03 9.13
C ASP A 473 19.11 20.17 9.97
N MET A 474 19.01 18.88 9.68
CA MET A 474 18.18 17.96 10.46
C MET A 474 18.71 17.82 11.90
N LYS A 475 20.04 17.78 12.10
CA LYS A 475 20.64 17.81 13.43
C LYS A 475 20.25 19.08 14.20
N LYS A 476 20.27 20.21 13.51
CA LYS A 476 20.05 21.51 14.13
C LYS A 476 18.55 21.76 14.45
N TYR A 477 17.65 21.40 13.54
CA TYR A 477 16.22 21.75 13.63
C TYR A 477 15.30 20.55 13.91
N GLY A 478 15.81 19.34 13.75
CA GLY A 478 14.97 18.14 13.73
C GLY A 478 14.21 17.99 12.41
N ARG A 479 13.24 17.09 12.38
CA ARG A 479 12.28 16.98 11.30
C ARG A 479 10.87 16.77 11.85
N ARG A 480 9.87 17.12 11.06
CA ARG A 480 8.47 17.09 11.47
C ARG A 480 7.90 15.68 11.63
N ASN A 481 8.37 14.72 10.82
CA ASN A 481 7.77 13.40 10.67
C ASN A 481 8.80 12.29 10.95
N ILE A 482 8.43 11.30 11.76
CA ILE A 482 9.33 10.21 12.15
C ILE A 482 9.74 9.35 10.96
N ALA A 483 8.83 9.12 10.03
CA ALA A 483 9.06 8.45 8.76
C ALA A 483 8.15 9.07 7.70
N CYS A 484 8.56 9.03 6.44
CA CYS A 484 7.93 9.85 5.39
C CYS A 484 7.40 9.08 4.20
N LEU A 485 8.03 7.97 3.78
CA LEU A 485 7.89 7.44 2.43
C LEU A 485 7.42 5.99 2.42
N THR A 486 6.51 5.69 1.49
CA THR A 486 6.09 4.32 1.24
C THR A 486 5.57 4.21 -0.20
N ILE A 487 5.58 3.01 -0.77
CA ILE A 487 5.01 2.76 -2.08
C ILE A 487 3.85 1.79 -1.95
N ALA A 488 2.65 2.35 -2.05
CA ALA A 488 1.39 1.63 -2.01
C ALA A 488 1.05 1.03 -3.38
N PRO A 489 0.12 0.06 -3.46
CA PRO A 489 -0.28 -0.52 -4.74
C PRO A 489 -0.95 0.47 -5.69
N THR A 490 -1.70 1.43 -5.19
CA THR A 490 -2.47 2.45 -5.93
C THR A 490 -3.43 1.87 -6.98
N GLY A 491 -3.85 0.62 -6.84
CA GLY A 491 -4.64 -0.10 -7.85
C GLY A 491 -5.94 0.58 -8.25
N THR A 492 -6.71 1.06 -7.27
CA THR A 492 -7.99 1.72 -7.54
C THR A 492 -7.81 3.14 -8.05
N THR A 493 -6.90 3.91 -7.42
CA THR A 493 -6.68 5.31 -7.82
C THR A 493 -6.03 5.41 -9.19
N SER A 494 -5.27 4.42 -9.63
CA SER A 494 -4.66 4.40 -10.97
C SER A 494 -5.69 4.31 -12.09
N LEU A 495 -6.89 3.82 -11.81
CA LEU A 495 -8.00 3.87 -12.78
C LEU A 495 -8.43 5.32 -13.06
N MET A 496 -8.33 6.19 -12.05
CA MET A 496 -8.66 7.60 -12.15
C MET A 496 -7.51 8.45 -12.66
N THR A 497 -6.27 8.11 -12.34
CA THR A 497 -5.08 8.75 -12.94
C THR A 497 -4.89 8.30 -14.39
N GLN A 498 -5.51 7.19 -14.76
CA GLN A 498 -5.40 6.59 -16.10
C GLN A 498 -3.96 6.21 -16.43
N THR A 499 -3.27 5.62 -15.44
CA THR A 499 -1.86 5.23 -15.50
C THR A 499 -1.64 3.81 -14.99
N THR A 500 -0.41 3.34 -15.14
CA THR A 500 0.07 2.17 -14.40
C THR A 500 0.06 2.43 -12.90
N SER A 501 0.06 1.37 -12.09
CA SER A 501 -0.07 1.44 -10.64
C SER A 501 1.29 1.33 -9.95
N GLY A 502 1.54 2.18 -8.93
CA GLY A 502 2.76 2.12 -8.12
C GLY A 502 4.02 2.05 -8.97
N ILE A 503 4.89 1.10 -8.65
CA ILE A 503 6.08 0.80 -9.47
C ILE A 503 5.87 -0.36 -10.45
N GLU A 504 4.63 -0.80 -10.62
CA GLU A 504 4.31 -1.90 -11.53
C GLU A 504 4.52 -1.50 -13.00
N PRO A 505 4.94 -2.45 -13.86
CA PRO A 505 4.84 -2.24 -15.30
C PRO A 505 3.37 -2.28 -15.73
N VAL A 506 3.09 -1.89 -16.97
CA VAL A 506 1.75 -2.07 -17.52
C VAL A 506 1.37 -3.55 -17.45
N PHE A 507 0.13 -3.83 -17.09
CA PHE A 507 -0.35 -5.22 -17.09
C PHE A 507 -0.43 -5.75 -18.51
N LEU A 508 -1.22 -5.10 -19.37
CA LEU A 508 -1.29 -5.31 -20.81
C LEU A 508 -1.51 -3.96 -21.49
N PRO A 509 -0.80 -3.63 -22.56
CA PRO A 509 -1.04 -2.39 -23.30
C PRO A 509 -2.33 -2.42 -24.11
N VAL A 510 -2.77 -3.62 -24.49
CA VAL A 510 -3.99 -3.85 -25.27
C VAL A 510 -4.66 -5.11 -24.75
N TYR A 511 -5.97 -5.05 -24.54
CA TYR A 511 -6.74 -6.22 -24.14
C TYR A 511 -8.11 -6.22 -24.81
N LYS A 512 -8.72 -7.43 -24.92
CA LYS A 512 -10.04 -7.61 -25.49
C LYS A 512 -11.08 -7.67 -24.39
N ARG A 513 -12.20 -6.99 -24.62
CA ARG A 513 -13.40 -7.09 -23.78
C ARG A 513 -14.55 -7.57 -24.62
N ARG A 514 -15.50 -8.24 -23.96
CA ARG A 514 -16.77 -8.67 -24.58
C ARG A 514 -17.91 -7.86 -23.98
N ARG A 515 -18.81 -7.42 -24.86
CA ARG A 515 -20.04 -6.75 -24.49
C ARG A 515 -21.21 -7.56 -25.01
N LYS A 516 -22.21 -7.82 -24.14
CA LYS A 516 -23.42 -8.51 -24.55
C LYS A 516 -24.21 -7.61 -25.50
N VAL A 517 -24.60 -8.18 -26.64
CA VAL A 517 -25.46 -7.51 -27.63
C VAL A 517 -26.89 -7.78 -27.24
N ASN A 518 -27.69 -6.70 -27.03
CA ASN A 518 -29.12 -6.80 -26.76
C ASN A 518 -29.88 -6.96 -28.06
N PRO A 519 -31.08 -7.65 -28.06
CA PRO A 519 -31.83 -7.89 -29.28
C PRO A 519 -32.22 -6.65 -30.09
N ASN A 520 -32.28 -5.49 -29.41
CA ASN A 520 -32.70 -4.23 -30.03
C ASN A 520 -31.50 -3.35 -30.47
N ASP A 521 -30.28 -3.82 -30.27
CA ASP A 521 -29.11 -3.06 -30.69
C ASP A 521 -28.96 -3.08 -32.21
N THR A 522 -28.82 -1.90 -32.80
CA THR A 522 -28.59 -1.72 -34.23
C THR A 522 -27.12 -1.33 -34.46
N ASN A 523 -26.57 -1.73 -35.61
CA ASN A 523 -25.18 -1.41 -36.01
C ASN A 523 -24.11 -2.02 -35.11
N VAL A 524 -24.38 -3.18 -34.49
CA VAL A 524 -23.45 -3.88 -33.64
C VAL A 524 -22.96 -5.13 -34.35
N HIS A 525 -21.65 -5.34 -34.35
CA HIS A 525 -21.01 -6.54 -34.88
C HIS A 525 -21.08 -7.66 -33.85
N VAL A 526 -21.58 -8.84 -34.26
CA VAL A 526 -21.62 -10.03 -33.40
C VAL A 526 -20.37 -10.85 -33.68
N ASP A 527 -19.46 -10.97 -32.69
CA ASP A 527 -18.22 -11.73 -32.82
C ASP A 527 -18.33 -13.14 -32.23
N PHE A 528 -19.26 -13.35 -31.30
CA PHE A 528 -19.39 -14.61 -30.59
C PHE A 528 -20.83 -14.82 -30.10
N VAL A 529 -21.29 -16.07 -30.16
CA VAL A 529 -22.59 -16.51 -29.60
C VAL A 529 -22.27 -17.66 -28.63
N ASP A 530 -22.71 -17.54 -27.38
CA ASP A 530 -22.47 -18.56 -26.37
C ASP A 530 -23.44 -19.75 -26.46
N GLU A 531 -23.29 -20.73 -25.56
CA GLU A 531 -24.12 -21.93 -25.50
C GLU A 531 -25.61 -21.63 -25.20
N THR A 532 -25.89 -20.47 -24.58
CA THR A 532 -27.27 -20.05 -24.26
C THR A 532 -27.89 -19.21 -25.37
N GLY A 533 -27.17 -18.96 -26.47
CA GLY A 533 -27.64 -18.16 -27.58
C GLY A 533 -27.43 -16.65 -27.42
N ASP A 534 -26.76 -16.21 -26.36
CA ASP A 534 -26.42 -14.80 -26.17
C ASP A 534 -25.31 -14.37 -27.12
N ALA A 535 -25.53 -13.25 -27.80
CA ALA A 535 -24.56 -12.67 -28.73
C ALA A 535 -23.65 -11.64 -28.02
N PHE A 536 -22.39 -11.63 -28.41
CA PHE A 536 -21.39 -10.72 -27.85
C PHE A 536 -20.60 -10.00 -28.95
N GLU A 537 -20.31 -8.75 -28.72
CA GLU A 537 -19.37 -7.98 -29.49
C GLU A 537 -18.03 -7.99 -28.76
N GLU A 538 -16.95 -8.39 -29.43
CA GLU A 538 -15.60 -8.23 -28.93
C GLU A 538 -15.07 -6.87 -29.36
N TYR A 539 -14.49 -6.15 -28.41
CA TYR A 539 -13.88 -4.87 -28.70
C TYR A 539 -12.52 -4.76 -27.99
N ILE A 540 -11.67 -3.95 -28.59
CA ILE A 540 -10.30 -3.75 -28.12
C ILE A 540 -10.28 -2.57 -27.18
N VAL A 541 -9.60 -2.73 -26.03
CA VAL A 541 -9.36 -1.65 -25.08
C VAL A 541 -7.85 -1.43 -25.02
N PHE A 542 -7.45 -0.19 -25.25
CA PHE A 542 -6.06 0.22 -25.12
C PHE A 542 -5.83 0.83 -23.73
N HIS A 543 -4.69 0.51 -23.12
CA HIS A 543 -4.24 1.22 -21.93
C HIS A 543 -4.17 2.73 -22.25
N PRO A 544 -4.67 3.62 -21.38
CA PRO A 544 -4.77 5.05 -21.71
C PRO A 544 -3.49 5.70 -22.23
N LYS A 545 -2.34 5.39 -21.63
CA LYS A 545 -1.06 5.95 -22.08
C LYS A 545 -0.54 5.30 -23.35
N PHE A 546 -0.98 4.09 -23.66
CA PHE A 546 -0.74 3.47 -24.97
C PHE A 546 -1.46 4.25 -26.08
N VAL A 547 -2.68 4.72 -25.82
CA VAL A 547 -3.40 5.61 -26.74
C VAL A 547 -2.60 6.90 -26.97
N THR A 548 -2.05 7.48 -25.91
CA THR A 548 -1.21 8.69 -26.03
C THR A 548 0.00 8.43 -26.92
N TRP A 549 0.65 7.26 -26.73
CA TRP A 549 1.74 6.84 -27.60
C TRP A 549 1.31 6.69 -29.07
N MET A 550 0.15 6.05 -29.30
CA MET A 550 -0.39 5.87 -30.66
C MET A 550 -0.59 7.22 -31.35
N GLU A 551 -1.21 8.15 -30.66
CA GLU A 551 -1.45 9.50 -31.19
C GLU A 551 -0.14 10.24 -31.48
N ALA A 552 0.85 10.10 -30.60
CA ALA A 552 2.17 10.72 -30.80
C ALA A 552 2.89 10.16 -32.03
N GLN A 553 2.59 8.92 -32.43
CA GLN A 553 3.14 8.28 -33.61
C GLN A 553 2.26 8.46 -34.86
N GLY A 554 1.15 9.17 -34.74
CA GLY A 554 0.23 9.41 -35.87
C GLY A 554 -0.77 8.27 -36.13
N HIS A 555 -0.91 7.33 -35.22
CA HIS A 555 -1.91 6.27 -35.34
C HIS A 555 -3.27 6.76 -34.83
N ASN A 556 -4.35 6.26 -35.48
CA ASN A 556 -5.72 6.57 -35.06
C ASN A 556 -6.21 5.51 -34.05
N PRO A 557 -6.41 5.87 -32.77
CA PRO A 557 -6.87 4.88 -31.77
C PRO A 557 -8.31 4.42 -32.00
N SER A 558 -9.10 5.12 -32.81
CA SER A 558 -10.49 4.75 -33.15
C SER A 558 -10.59 3.76 -34.29
N LYS A 559 -9.49 3.50 -35.01
CA LYS A 559 -9.47 2.51 -36.09
C LYS A 559 -9.72 1.12 -35.52
N ARG A 560 -10.43 0.28 -36.26
CA ARG A 560 -10.57 -1.14 -35.91
C ARG A 560 -9.32 -1.91 -36.39
N TYR A 561 -8.52 -2.37 -35.40
CA TYR A 561 -7.27 -3.08 -35.68
C TYR A 561 -7.49 -4.59 -35.66
N THR A 562 -6.80 -5.29 -36.59
CA THR A 562 -6.69 -6.75 -36.53
C THR A 562 -5.67 -7.12 -35.44
N GLN A 563 -5.70 -8.39 -35.01
CA GLN A 563 -4.73 -8.86 -34.01
C GLN A 563 -3.28 -8.70 -34.52
N GLU A 564 -3.05 -8.95 -35.81
CA GLU A 564 -1.73 -8.78 -36.43
C GLU A 564 -1.26 -7.32 -36.39
N GLU A 565 -2.16 -6.40 -36.69
CA GLU A 565 -1.87 -4.96 -36.60
C GLU A 565 -1.57 -4.53 -35.17
N ILE A 566 -2.31 -5.06 -34.19
CA ILE A 566 -2.07 -4.80 -32.76
C ILE A 566 -0.69 -5.31 -32.34
N ASP A 567 -0.32 -6.53 -32.74
CA ASP A 567 0.98 -7.12 -32.43
C ASP A 567 2.13 -6.26 -32.96
N VAL A 568 1.97 -5.70 -34.16
CA VAL A 568 2.95 -4.77 -34.75
C VAL A 568 3.02 -3.47 -33.95
N LEU A 569 1.88 -2.90 -33.56
CA LEU A 569 1.85 -1.69 -32.74
C LEU A 569 2.56 -1.90 -31.41
N VAL A 570 2.26 -2.99 -30.71
CA VAL A 570 2.89 -3.30 -29.42
C VAL A 570 4.42 -3.48 -29.61
N GLU A 571 4.84 -4.19 -30.65
CA GLU A 571 6.26 -4.41 -30.94
C GLU A 571 7.02 -3.09 -31.17
N GLN A 572 6.37 -2.11 -31.79
CA GLN A 572 6.95 -0.80 -32.06
C GLN A 572 6.91 0.13 -30.84
N SER A 573 6.11 -0.22 -29.82
CA SER A 573 5.89 0.64 -28.66
C SER A 573 6.96 0.46 -27.58
N PRO A 574 7.11 1.44 -26.67
CA PRO A 574 7.99 1.29 -25.52
C PRO A 574 7.50 0.28 -24.49
N TYR A 575 6.29 -0.26 -24.64
CA TYR A 575 5.73 -1.30 -23.78
C TYR A 575 6.09 -2.71 -24.21
N TYR A 576 6.77 -2.88 -25.34
CA TYR A 576 7.16 -4.20 -25.85
C TYR A 576 8.13 -4.89 -24.89
N LYS A 577 7.80 -6.11 -24.47
CA LYS A 577 8.56 -6.91 -23.48
C LYS A 577 8.71 -6.18 -22.12
N ALA A 578 7.82 -5.28 -21.84
CA ALA A 578 7.80 -4.50 -20.60
C ALA A 578 6.44 -4.57 -19.90
N THR A 579 5.71 -5.68 -20.08
CA THR A 579 4.44 -5.96 -19.42
C THR A 579 4.64 -6.87 -18.21
N SER A 580 3.62 -7.00 -17.38
CA SER A 580 3.70 -7.85 -16.19
C SER A 580 4.09 -9.30 -16.50
N ASN A 581 3.64 -9.83 -17.64
CA ASN A 581 3.84 -11.25 -17.97
C ASN A 581 5.11 -11.52 -18.81
N ASP A 582 5.78 -10.51 -19.32
CA ASP A 582 6.95 -10.72 -20.19
C ASP A 582 8.16 -9.85 -19.81
N VAL A 583 8.08 -9.08 -18.75
CA VAL A 583 9.21 -8.31 -18.25
C VAL A 583 10.31 -9.25 -17.72
N ASP A 584 11.56 -8.79 -17.73
CA ASP A 584 12.63 -9.49 -17.02
C ASP A 584 12.35 -9.42 -15.50
N TRP A 585 11.85 -10.51 -14.93
CA TRP A 585 11.41 -10.55 -13.53
C TRP A 585 12.57 -10.38 -12.54
N LEU A 586 13.75 -10.93 -12.85
CA LEU A 586 14.93 -10.73 -12.01
C LEU A 586 15.33 -9.26 -11.98
N MET A 587 15.30 -8.60 -13.12
CA MET A 587 15.58 -7.16 -13.18
C MET A 587 14.50 -6.34 -12.46
N LYS A 588 13.24 -6.75 -12.52
CA LYS A 588 12.15 -6.13 -11.77
C LYS A 588 12.44 -6.17 -10.26
N VAL A 589 12.90 -7.30 -9.75
CA VAL A 589 13.29 -7.47 -8.34
C VAL A 589 14.50 -6.58 -8.00
N LYS A 590 15.51 -6.54 -8.85
CA LYS A 590 16.68 -5.67 -8.66
C LYS A 590 16.29 -4.20 -8.64
N MET A 591 15.36 -3.79 -9.49
CA MET A 591 14.80 -2.44 -9.49
C MET A 591 14.12 -2.13 -8.16
N GLN A 592 13.29 -3.06 -7.65
CA GLN A 592 12.65 -2.90 -6.35
C GLN A 592 13.70 -2.66 -5.25
N GLY A 593 14.78 -3.44 -5.25
CA GLY A 593 15.87 -3.27 -4.27
C GLY A 593 16.58 -1.92 -4.39
N ARG A 594 16.79 -1.44 -5.62
CA ARG A 594 17.39 -0.13 -5.88
C ARG A 594 16.49 1.01 -5.41
N ILE A 595 15.19 0.90 -5.64
CA ILE A 595 14.20 1.85 -5.15
C ILE A 595 14.09 1.80 -3.62
N GLN A 596 14.14 0.60 -3.04
CA GLN A 596 14.00 0.42 -1.59
C GLN A 596 15.04 1.18 -0.78
N LYS A 597 16.22 1.43 -1.31
CA LYS A 597 17.25 2.23 -0.64
C LYS A 597 16.76 3.63 -0.27
N TRP A 598 15.79 4.14 -1.03
CA TRP A 598 15.27 5.50 -0.91
C TRP A 598 13.84 5.55 -0.37
N VAL A 599 13.34 4.45 0.18
CA VAL A 599 12.02 4.35 0.80
C VAL A 599 12.19 3.86 2.24
N ASP A 600 11.90 4.71 3.19
CA ASP A 600 12.11 4.41 4.62
C ASP A 600 11.10 3.37 5.16
N HIS A 601 9.89 3.31 4.64
CA HIS A 601 8.99 2.18 4.87
C HIS A 601 9.29 1.07 3.86
N SER A 602 8.28 0.49 3.24
CA SER A 602 8.45 -0.60 2.31
C SER A 602 7.72 -0.33 0.98
N ILE A 603 7.70 -1.33 0.13
CA ILE A 603 7.14 -1.26 -1.21
C ILE A 603 6.15 -2.41 -1.37
N SER A 604 4.93 -2.09 -1.80
CA SER A 604 3.98 -3.09 -2.24
C SER A 604 4.10 -3.26 -3.75
N VAL A 605 4.59 -4.41 -4.17
CA VAL A 605 4.69 -4.78 -5.57
C VAL A 605 4.46 -6.29 -5.70
N THR A 606 3.73 -6.69 -6.73
CA THR A 606 3.47 -8.09 -7.02
C THR A 606 4.20 -8.49 -8.29
N ILE A 607 4.94 -9.59 -8.21
CA ILE A 607 5.56 -10.19 -9.39
C ILE A 607 4.53 -11.13 -10.00
N ASN A 608 3.95 -10.72 -11.12
CA ASN A 608 2.97 -11.51 -11.85
C ASN A 608 3.70 -12.46 -12.79
N LEU A 609 3.42 -13.76 -12.67
CA LEU A 609 4.07 -14.80 -13.44
C LEU A 609 3.04 -15.56 -14.28
N PRO A 610 3.38 -15.95 -15.52
CA PRO A 610 2.51 -16.82 -16.30
C PRO A 610 2.38 -18.20 -15.65
N ASN A 611 1.33 -18.93 -16.04
CA ASN A 611 0.96 -20.23 -15.46
C ASN A 611 2.06 -21.30 -15.60
N ASP A 612 2.84 -21.24 -16.66
CA ASP A 612 3.81 -22.28 -17.04
C ASP A 612 5.19 -22.17 -16.38
N VAL A 613 5.40 -21.19 -15.49
CA VAL A 613 6.67 -21.07 -14.77
C VAL A 613 6.80 -22.15 -13.70
N ASP A 614 8.02 -22.58 -13.43
CA ASP A 614 8.32 -23.59 -12.42
C ASP A 614 8.57 -22.96 -11.02
N GLU A 615 8.61 -23.81 -10.01
CA GLU A 615 8.87 -23.37 -8.63
C GLU A 615 10.27 -22.77 -8.46
N ASP A 616 11.24 -23.24 -9.25
CA ASP A 616 12.61 -22.75 -9.14
C ASP A 616 12.72 -21.27 -9.50
N LEU A 617 11.89 -20.78 -10.43
CA LEU A 617 11.86 -19.35 -10.72
C LEU A 617 11.42 -18.55 -9.50
N VAL A 618 10.40 -19.00 -8.77
CA VAL A 618 9.95 -18.35 -7.53
C VAL A 618 11.06 -18.33 -6.49
N ASN A 619 11.76 -19.47 -6.34
CA ASN A 619 12.93 -19.56 -5.46
C ASN A 619 13.99 -18.51 -5.82
N ARG A 620 14.36 -18.43 -7.08
CA ARG A 620 15.38 -17.47 -7.55
C ARG A 620 14.95 -16.03 -7.35
N LEU A 621 13.68 -15.72 -7.59
CA LEU A 621 13.15 -14.38 -7.38
C LEU A 621 13.18 -13.97 -5.90
N TYR A 622 12.80 -14.85 -5.01
CA TYR A 622 12.83 -14.59 -3.57
C TYR A 622 14.27 -14.42 -3.05
N VAL A 623 15.19 -15.27 -3.48
CA VAL A 623 16.60 -15.16 -3.09
C VAL A 623 17.20 -13.84 -3.61
N GLU A 624 16.90 -13.49 -4.86
CA GLU A 624 17.35 -12.21 -5.42
C GLU A 624 16.78 -11.01 -4.65
N ALA A 625 15.50 -11.08 -4.27
CA ALA A 625 14.87 -10.02 -3.49
C ALA A 625 15.61 -9.80 -2.15
N TRP A 626 15.94 -10.88 -1.46
CA TRP A 626 16.71 -10.81 -0.22
C TRP A 626 18.10 -10.21 -0.46
N LYS A 627 18.81 -10.69 -1.47
CA LYS A 627 20.18 -10.20 -1.81
C LYS A 627 20.17 -8.75 -2.27
N SER A 628 19.11 -8.31 -2.94
CA SER A 628 18.99 -6.94 -3.45
C SER A 628 18.55 -5.92 -2.40
N GLY A 629 18.26 -6.36 -1.17
CA GLY A 629 17.86 -5.47 -0.08
C GLY A 629 16.39 -5.10 -0.08
N CYS A 630 15.54 -5.87 -0.75
CA CYS A 630 14.09 -5.70 -0.65
C CYS A 630 13.62 -6.02 0.78
N LYS A 631 12.59 -5.35 1.22
CA LYS A 631 11.97 -5.59 2.54
C LYS A 631 10.87 -6.65 2.50
N GLY A 632 10.36 -6.93 1.32
CA GLY A 632 9.36 -7.97 1.11
C GLY A 632 9.33 -8.40 -0.34
N CYS A 633 8.63 -9.50 -0.60
CA CYS A 633 8.43 -10.00 -1.95
C CYS A 633 7.13 -10.80 -2.01
N THR A 634 6.32 -10.54 -3.03
CA THR A 634 5.07 -11.24 -3.28
C THR A 634 5.04 -11.67 -4.74
N VAL A 635 4.70 -12.94 -4.98
CA VAL A 635 4.51 -13.46 -6.33
C VAL A 635 3.05 -13.88 -6.53
N TYR A 636 2.58 -13.77 -7.74
CA TYR A 636 1.28 -14.27 -8.15
C TYR A 636 1.44 -14.97 -9.49
N ARG A 637 1.10 -16.26 -9.56
CA ARG A 637 1.12 -17.04 -10.77
C ARG A 637 -0.30 -17.23 -11.29
N ASP A 638 -0.50 -16.97 -12.58
CA ASP A 638 -1.78 -17.15 -13.25
C ASP A 638 -2.24 -18.61 -13.14
N GLY A 639 -3.49 -18.78 -12.90
CA GLY A 639 -4.08 -20.11 -12.80
C GLY A 639 -4.11 -20.65 -11.41
#